data_a222f54d7171fc4a8d6c0b43b84df168
#
_entry.id   a222f54d7171fc4a8d6c0b43b84df168
#
_cell.length_a   1.000
_cell.length_b   1.000
_cell.length_c   1.000
_cell.angle_alpha   90.00
_cell.angle_beta   90.00
_cell.angle_gamma   90.00
#
_symmetry.space_group_name_H-M   'P 1'
#
loop_
_entity.id
_entity.type
_entity.pdbx_description
1 polymer ?
#
loop_
_entity_poly.entity_id
_entity_poly.type
_entity_poly.pdbx_seq_one_letter_code
_entity_poly.pdbx_strand_id
1 'polypeptide(L)'
;MSARFSPTALVVPFEHLRMSDVEVVGGKNASLGEMISQLPQGVRVPTGFATTAHAFREFLQHGGLNDRIQARLSSLNTDDVRALAETGAEIRAWVEAQPFPANLEQAIRVAYAELSAGQREASFAVRSSATAEDLPDASFAGQQETFLNVVGIEQVLHKMKEVFASLYNDRAISYRVHKGFAHADVALSAGVQRMVRSDLGAAGVMFTIDTESGFEDVVFITSSYGLGETVVQGAVNPDEFYVHKPMLQAGKRALIRRNLGSKMIQMVFASEADRAAGSRLVKTIEVPTEQRNRYSLTDADVEQLARYALIIESHYGRPMDIEWGKDGTDGQLYILQARPETVKSQQKGQAEQRFTLKARGAVLAEGRAIGQKIGAGPVRLVHNISEMDRVQPGDVLVTDMTDPNWEPVMKRASAIVTNRGGRTCHAAIIARELGIPAVVGCGDATEKLSDGALVTVSCAEGDTGHIYDGLLETEVTEVERGTMPKISTKIMMNVGNPQLAFDFAQLPNEGVGLARLEFIINNNIGVHPKAILDYPAVDADLKKAVESVARGHASPRAFYVDKVAEGIATIAAAFWPKPVIVRLSDFKSNEYRKLIGGSRYEPEEENPMLGFRGAARYLSVDFGEAFAMECEALCRVRGEMGLTNVQVMVPFVRTLGQAERVTALLARFGLRRGENDLKLIMMCEVPSNAILAEQFLQFFDGFSIGSNDLTQLTLGLDRDSGLELLAADFDERDPAVQAMLRRAIDACLAQGKYVGICGQGPSDHPDFARWLCEAGIASISLNPDSVVQTWKMLAT
;
A
#
# COMPACT_ATOMS: atom_id res chain seq x y z
N MET A 1 27.28 18.89 31.15
CA MET A 1 27.47 18.19 29.87
C MET A 1 28.32 19.07 28.96
N SER A 2 29.46 18.58 28.48
CA SER A 2 30.30 19.30 27.52
C SER A 2 29.46 19.52 26.26
N ALA A 3 29.44 20.74 25.72
CA ALA A 3 28.75 21.04 24.45
C ALA A 3 29.35 20.14 23.34
N ARG A 4 28.50 19.47 22.57
CA ARG A 4 28.93 18.55 21.49
C ARG A 4 29.66 19.26 20.36
N PHE A 5 29.41 20.54 20.19
CA PHE A 5 30.07 21.44 19.25
C PHE A 5 29.85 22.91 19.68
N SER A 6 30.67 23.81 19.14
CA SER A 6 30.56 25.27 19.42
C SER A 6 29.29 25.86 18.81
N PRO A 7 28.62 26.81 19.44
CA PRO A 7 27.52 27.57 18.85
C PRO A 7 27.86 28.31 17.55
N THR A 8 29.15 28.58 17.33
CA THR A 8 29.67 29.26 16.13
C THR A 8 30.33 28.27 15.16
N ALA A 9 30.15 26.96 15.35
CA ALA A 9 30.67 25.93 14.44
C ALA A 9 30.11 26.15 13.03
N LEU A 10 30.96 26.05 12.03
CA LEU A 10 30.59 26.19 10.62
C LEU A 10 30.21 24.86 9.98
N VAL A 11 30.86 23.79 10.41
CA VAL A 11 30.67 22.41 9.92
C VAL A 11 30.63 21.47 11.11
N VAL A 12 29.68 20.54 11.11
CA VAL A 12 29.53 19.54 12.17
C VAL A 12 29.38 18.15 11.54
N PRO A 13 30.21 17.13 11.93
CA PRO A 13 30.01 15.74 11.56
C PRO A 13 28.65 15.23 12.03
N PHE A 14 28.01 14.36 11.25
CA PHE A 14 26.66 13.84 11.59
C PHE A 14 26.60 13.15 12.94
N GLU A 15 27.63 12.40 13.33
CA GLU A 15 27.69 11.70 14.62
C GLU A 15 27.59 12.62 15.84
N HIS A 16 27.87 13.90 15.69
CA HIS A 16 27.75 14.89 16.75
C HIS A 16 26.38 15.55 16.80
N LEU A 17 25.51 15.30 15.82
CA LEU A 17 24.17 15.89 15.73
C LEU A 17 23.12 15.02 16.45
N ARG A 18 22.07 15.69 16.89
CA ARG A 18 20.89 15.09 17.52
C ARG A 18 19.63 15.76 16.98
N MET A 19 18.48 15.16 17.23
CA MET A 19 17.19 15.73 16.81
C MET A 19 16.91 17.10 17.44
N SER A 20 17.55 17.42 18.56
CA SER A 20 17.49 18.76 19.17
C SER A 20 18.23 19.84 18.40
N ASP A 21 18.97 19.50 17.35
CA ASP A 21 19.82 20.44 16.59
C ASP A 21 19.16 20.93 15.29
N VAL A 22 17.82 20.78 15.15
CA VAL A 22 17.08 21.18 13.92
C VAL A 22 17.30 22.66 13.58
N GLU A 23 17.35 23.55 14.58
CA GLU A 23 17.60 24.97 14.34
C GLU A 23 19.01 25.29 13.84
N VAL A 24 19.94 24.33 14.01
CA VAL A 24 21.35 24.48 13.63
C VAL A 24 21.62 23.89 12.25
N VAL A 25 21.06 22.73 11.93
CA VAL A 25 21.41 21.96 10.72
C VAL A 25 20.20 21.52 9.89
N GLY A 26 18.99 21.92 10.25
CA GLY A 26 17.76 21.50 9.61
C GLY A 26 17.33 20.09 9.99
N GLY A 27 16.10 19.74 9.65
CA GLY A 27 15.45 18.49 10.08
C GLY A 27 16.13 17.23 9.54
N LYS A 28 16.48 17.20 8.26
CA LYS A 28 17.10 16.04 7.62
C LYS A 28 18.46 15.69 8.23
N ASN A 29 19.33 16.67 8.39
CA ASN A 29 20.65 16.46 8.96
C ASN A 29 20.60 16.13 10.45
N ALA A 30 19.69 16.75 11.20
CA ALA A 30 19.46 16.42 12.60
C ALA A 30 18.99 14.96 12.77
N SER A 31 18.08 14.51 11.94
CA SER A 31 17.58 13.13 11.94
C SER A 31 18.67 12.12 11.58
N LEU A 32 19.50 12.40 10.58
CA LEU A 32 20.64 11.55 10.23
C LEU A 32 21.62 11.41 11.40
N GLY A 33 21.97 12.52 12.05
CA GLY A 33 22.83 12.50 13.21
C GLY A 33 22.25 11.76 14.40
N GLU A 34 20.96 11.93 14.66
CA GLU A 34 20.23 11.16 15.70
C GLU A 34 20.30 9.65 15.43
N MET A 35 20.03 9.23 14.21
CA MET A 35 20.06 7.81 13.84
C MET A 35 21.48 7.22 13.95
N ILE A 36 22.50 7.91 13.46
CA ILE A 36 23.89 7.45 13.53
C ILE A 36 24.34 7.26 14.98
N SER A 37 23.96 8.19 15.86
CA SER A 37 24.47 8.27 17.22
C SER A 37 23.65 7.49 18.25
N GLN A 38 22.34 7.29 18.03
CA GLN A 38 21.41 6.76 19.04
C GLN A 38 20.82 5.40 18.70
N LEU A 39 20.81 5.00 17.42
CA LEU A 39 20.30 3.69 17.04
C LEU A 39 21.32 2.58 17.29
N PRO A 40 20.89 1.31 17.44
CA PRO A 40 21.79 0.16 17.54
C PRO A 40 22.74 0.06 16.35
N GLN A 41 23.96 -0.41 16.57
CA GLN A 41 25.00 -0.54 15.55
C GLN A 41 24.59 -1.38 14.32
N GLY A 42 23.57 -2.23 14.44
CA GLY A 42 23.06 -3.03 13.34
C GLY A 42 22.31 -2.24 12.27
N VAL A 43 21.83 -1.03 12.60
CA VAL A 43 21.17 -0.13 11.65
C VAL A 43 22.22 0.74 11.00
N ARG A 44 22.47 0.50 9.70
CA ARG A 44 23.50 1.23 8.96
C ARG A 44 22.95 2.52 8.39
N VAL A 45 23.62 3.63 8.69
CA VAL A 45 23.33 4.95 8.13
C VAL A 45 24.64 5.51 7.59
N PRO A 46 24.73 5.92 6.31
CA PRO A 46 25.94 6.51 5.76
C PRO A 46 26.33 7.77 6.50
N THR A 47 27.61 7.89 6.84
CA THR A 47 28.11 9.07 7.54
C THR A 47 28.31 10.26 6.61
N GLY A 48 28.51 11.43 7.18
CA GLY A 48 28.72 12.68 6.48
C GLY A 48 28.93 13.84 7.43
N PHE A 49 28.80 15.04 6.91
CA PHE A 49 28.83 16.30 7.67
C PHE A 49 27.80 17.29 7.16
N ALA A 50 27.48 18.27 7.98
CA ALA A 50 26.57 19.34 7.64
C ALA A 50 27.20 20.70 7.90
N THR A 51 26.91 21.67 7.03
CA THR A 51 27.12 23.06 7.34
C THR A 51 25.99 23.55 8.27
N THR A 52 26.28 24.55 9.09
CA THR A 52 25.32 25.07 10.05
C THR A 52 24.53 26.27 9.52
N ALA A 53 23.41 26.60 10.18
CA ALA A 53 22.68 27.83 9.93
C ALA A 53 23.56 29.08 10.14
N HIS A 54 24.46 29.03 11.11
CA HIS A 54 25.46 30.06 11.35
C HIS A 54 26.37 30.26 10.13
N ALA A 55 26.87 29.17 9.56
CA ALA A 55 27.69 29.17 8.34
C ALA A 55 26.93 29.76 7.14
N PHE A 56 25.68 29.44 6.98
CA PHE A 56 24.82 29.95 5.91
C PHE A 56 24.64 31.47 6.06
N ARG A 57 24.41 31.98 7.27
CA ARG A 57 24.26 33.40 7.55
C ARG A 57 25.56 34.14 7.32
N GLU A 58 26.71 33.61 7.73
CA GLU A 58 28.02 34.19 7.41
C GLU A 58 28.25 34.25 5.89
N PHE A 59 27.90 33.19 5.17
CA PHE A 59 27.99 33.17 3.70
C PHE A 59 27.16 34.29 3.06
N LEU A 60 25.93 34.50 3.50
CA LEU A 60 25.08 35.56 2.97
C LEU A 60 25.56 36.97 3.36
N GLN A 61 26.14 37.11 4.52
CA GLN A 61 26.65 38.43 4.98
C GLN A 61 27.94 38.83 4.25
N HIS A 62 28.71 37.87 3.78
CA HIS A 62 29.95 38.08 3.06
C HIS A 62 29.70 38.90 1.79
N GLY A 63 30.48 39.97 1.58
CA GLY A 63 30.33 40.81 0.41
C GLY A 63 29.01 41.59 0.28
N GLY A 64 28.21 41.68 1.35
CA GLY A 64 26.92 42.38 1.33
C GLY A 64 25.81 41.70 0.58
N LEU A 65 25.95 40.40 0.30
CA LEU A 65 24.98 39.61 -0.47
C LEU A 65 23.58 39.60 0.16
N ASN A 66 23.50 39.46 1.49
CA ASN A 66 22.21 39.45 2.19
C ASN A 66 21.42 40.73 1.98
N ASP A 67 22.04 41.90 2.09
CA ASP A 67 21.36 43.18 1.88
C ASP A 67 20.82 43.32 0.45
N ARG A 68 21.57 42.87 -0.54
CA ARG A 68 21.12 42.83 -1.94
C ARG A 68 19.89 41.92 -2.14
N ILE A 69 19.91 40.73 -1.54
CA ILE A 69 18.80 39.81 -1.60
C ILE A 69 17.55 40.38 -0.94
N GLN A 70 17.68 40.91 0.27
CA GLN A 70 16.54 41.50 0.99
C GLN A 70 15.94 42.70 0.26
N ALA A 71 16.76 43.56 -0.30
CA ALA A 71 16.31 44.68 -1.11
C ALA A 71 15.52 44.23 -2.33
N ARG A 72 15.99 43.16 -3.00
CA ARG A 72 15.33 42.63 -4.19
C ARG A 72 13.99 41.92 -3.88
N LEU A 73 13.93 41.22 -2.76
CA LEU A 73 12.71 40.52 -2.32
C LEU A 73 11.66 41.48 -1.76
N SER A 74 12.05 42.57 -1.15
CA SER A 74 11.12 43.56 -0.54
C SER A 74 10.16 44.21 -1.54
N SER A 75 10.56 44.31 -2.79
CA SER A 75 9.75 44.89 -3.87
C SER A 75 9.02 43.85 -4.73
N LEU A 76 9.12 42.60 -4.39
CA LEU A 76 8.56 41.51 -5.21
C LEU A 76 7.08 41.25 -4.86
N ASN A 77 6.24 41.25 -5.90
CA ASN A 77 4.90 40.67 -5.83
C ASN A 77 4.97 39.21 -6.28
N THR A 78 4.76 38.27 -5.35
CA THR A 78 4.84 36.85 -5.62
C THR A 78 3.67 36.28 -6.43
N ASP A 79 2.59 37.07 -6.61
CA ASP A 79 1.47 36.68 -7.49
C ASP A 79 1.79 36.94 -8.96
N ASP A 80 2.78 37.79 -9.26
CA ASP A 80 3.33 37.96 -10.59
C ASP A 80 4.37 36.87 -10.88
N VAL A 81 3.93 35.80 -11.54
CA VAL A 81 4.75 34.61 -11.85
C VAL A 81 6.03 34.99 -12.62
N ARG A 82 5.94 35.95 -13.54
CA ARG A 82 7.09 36.39 -14.33
C ARG A 82 8.11 37.15 -13.48
N ALA A 83 7.64 38.10 -12.67
CA ALA A 83 8.49 38.86 -11.75
C ALA A 83 9.15 37.92 -10.72
N LEU A 84 8.40 36.91 -10.23
CA LEU A 84 8.92 35.89 -9.33
C LEU A 84 10.05 35.08 -9.97
N ALA A 85 9.86 34.62 -11.21
CA ALA A 85 10.85 33.83 -11.94
C ALA A 85 12.12 34.63 -12.24
N GLU A 86 11.99 35.88 -12.68
CA GLU A 86 13.12 36.78 -12.96
C GLU A 86 13.91 37.09 -11.66
N THR A 87 13.20 37.40 -10.59
CA THR A 87 13.81 37.69 -9.28
C THR A 87 14.51 36.48 -8.69
N GLY A 88 13.87 35.33 -8.72
CA GLY A 88 14.46 34.09 -8.24
C GLY A 88 15.72 33.72 -8.99
N ALA A 89 15.69 33.76 -10.33
CA ALA A 89 16.86 33.47 -11.17
C ALA A 89 18.03 34.42 -10.89
N GLU A 90 17.76 35.71 -10.73
CA GLU A 90 18.76 36.73 -10.42
C GLU A 90 19.43 36.46 -9.06
N ILE A 91 18.65 36.19 -8.02
CA ILE A 91 19.17 35.91 -6.69
C ILE A 91 19.98 34.62 -6.68
N ARG A 92 19.50 33.54 -7.31
CA ARG A 92 20.24 32.28 -7.40
C ARG A 92 21.61 32.48 -8.10
N ALA A 93 21.66 33.26 -9.16
CA ALA A 93 22.91 33.57 -9.84
C ALA A 93 23.88 34.32 -8.91
N TRP A 94 23.42 35.26 -8.09
CA TRP A 94 24.26 35.93 -7.12
C TRP A 94 24.83 34.98 -6.06
N VAL A 95 24.02 34.08 -5.53
CA VAL A 95 24.45 33.09 -4.53
C VAL A 95 25.49 32.14 -5.13
N GLU A 96 25.28 31.65 -6.32
CA GLU A 96 26.23 30.74 -6.99
C GLU A 96 27.55 31.38 -7.34
N ALA A 97 27.53 32.68 -7.67
CA ALA A 97 28.73 33.45 -7.98
C ALA A 97 29.50 33.91 -6.73
N GLN A 98 28.88 33.92 -5.55
CA GLN A 98 29.48 34.37 -4.29
C GLN A 98 30.63 33.46 -3.86
N PRO A 99 31.85 33.96 -3.61
CA PRO A 99 32.91 33.18 -2.99
C PRO A 99 32.55 32.76 -1.56
N PHE A 100 32.99 31.61 -1.14
CA PHE A 100 32.89 31.25 0.27
C PHE A 100 33.80 32.16 1.13
N PRO A 101 33.39 32.55 2.33
CA PRO A 101 34.31 33.05 3.33
C PRO A 101 35.45 32.05 3.54
N ALA A 102 36.68 32.55 3.71
CA ALA A 102 37.88 31.68 3.75
C ALA A 102 37.84 30.63 4.90
N ASN A 103 37.29 31.03 6.05
CA ASN A 103 37.12 30.17 7.22
C ASN A 103 36.10 29.04 6.93
N LEU A 104 35.01 29.34 6.25
CA LEU A 104 33.99 28.34 5.88
C LEU A 104 34.56 27.38 4.85
N GLU A 105 35.18 27.86 3.80
CA GLU A 105 35.80 26.99 2.79
C GLU A 105 36.83 26.05 3.39
N GLN A 106 37.68 26.56 4.30
CA GLN A 106 38.67 25.73 4.98
C GLN A 106 38.01 24.66 5.86
N ALA A 107 36.95 24.99 6.58
CA ALA A 107 36.21 24.03 7.42
C ALA A 107 35.59 22.90 6.57
N ILE A 108 35.03 23.25 5.40
CA ILE A 108 34.45 22.26 4.47
C ILE A 108 35.57 21.36 3.92
N ARG A 109 36.68 21.90 3.50
CA ARG A 109 37.82 21.13 2.97
C ARG A 109 38.40 20.15 3.98
N VAL A 110 38.49 20.54 5.25
CA VAL A 110 38.94 19.65 6.34
C VAL A 110 37.93 18.52 6.54
N ALA A 111 36.64 18.82 6.67
CA ALA A 111 35.60 17.80 6.84
C ALA A 111 35.53 16.84 5.66
N TYR A 112 35.66 17.35 4.43
CA TYR A 112 35.69 16.51 3.23
C TYR A 112 36.92 15.57 3.24
N ALA A 113 38.10 16.06 3.60
CA ALA A 113 39.31 15.24 3.66
C ALA A 113 39.15 14.09 4.67
N GLU A 114 38.55 14.35 5.82
CA GLU A 114 38.28 13.33 6.82
C GLU A 114 37.24 12.32 6.30
N LEU A 115 36.16 12.79 5.72
CA LEU A 115 35.06 11.95 5.22
C LEU A 115 35.51 11.07 4.04
N SER A 116 36.30 11.60 3.11
CA SER A 116 36.81 10.86 1.95
C SER A 116 37.90 9.86 2.29
N ALA A 117 38.54 10.01 3.45
CA ALA A 117 39.63 9.17 3.91
C ALA A 117 40.72 8.91 2.82
N GLY A 118 41.00 9.93 2.02
CA GLY A 118 42.01 9.85 0.93
C GLY A 118 41.54 9.12 -0.34
N GLN A 119 40.31 8.66 -0.41
CA GLN A 119 39.73 8.05 -1.62
C GLN A 119 39.34 9.14 -2.62
N ARG A 120 40.10 9.23 -3.74
CA ARG A 120 39.90 10.28 -4.75
C ARG A 120 38.55 10.19 -5.49
N GLU A 121 37.99 8.99 -5.60
CA GLU A 121 36.73 8.71 -6.32
C GLU A 121 35.52 8.49 -5.39
N ALA A 122 35.65 8.87 -4.11
CA ALA A 122 34.52 8.77 -3.19
C ALA A 122 33.37 9.63 -3.68
N SER A 123 32.18 9.05 -3.75
CA SER A 123 30.95 9.70 -4.21
C SER A 123 30.09 10.12 -3.03
N PHE A 124 29.49 11.31 -3.16
CA PHE A 124 28.70 11.93 -2.12
C PHE A 124 27.35 12.41 -2.65
N ALA A 125 26.35 12.43 -1.77
CA ALA A 125 25.12 13.20 -1.95
C ALA A 125 25.31 14.56 -1.27
N VAL A 126 24.95 15.64 -1.95
CA VAL A 126 24.89 16.98 -1.40
C VAL A 126 23.44 17.41 -1.35
N ARG A 127 22.93 17.61 -0.14
CA ARG A 127 21.49 17.80 0.11
C ARG A 127 21.21 19.08 0.89
N SER A 128 20.08 19.72 0.61
CA SER A 128 19.54 20.77 1.45
C SER A 128 18.87 20.22 2.70
N SER A 129 18.95 20.95 3.80
CA SER A 129 18.21 20.72 5.04
C SER A 129 17.85 22.08 5.63
N ALA A 130 16.57 22.45 5.57
CA ALA A 130 16.11 23.75 6.04
C ALA A 130 15.78 23.72 7.54
N THR A 131 16.03 24.83 8.22
CA THR A 131 15.69 24.95 9.65
C THR A 131 14.18 25.03 9.92
N ALA A 132 13.40 25.37 8.90
CA ALA A 132 11.94 25.43 8.96
C ALA A 132 11.27 24.23 8.24
N GLU A 133 12.04 23.21 7.84
CA GLU A 133 11.53 21.99 7.22
C GLU A 133 10.92 21.07 8.28
N ASP A 134 9.80 20.41 7.94
CA ASP A 134 9.08 19.47 8.81
C ASP A 134 8.48 20.09 10.10
N LEU A 135 8.08 21.34 10.03
CA LEU A 135 7.22 21.90 11.07
C LEU A 135 5.82 21.24 11.01
N PRO A 136 5.14 21.05 12.17
CA PRO A 136 3.83 20.38 12.20
C PRO A 136 2.77 20.97 11.26
N ASP A 137 2.85 22.27 10.99
CA ASP A 137 1.88 23.02 10.20
C ASP A 137 2.40 23.50 8.84
N ALA A 138 3.64 23.18 8.49
CA ALA A 138 4.26 23.66 7.26
C ALA A 138 5.35 22.70 6.76
N SER A 139 5.09 22.04 5.63
CA SER A 139 6.06 21.17 4.98
C SER A 139 6.73 21.88 3.80
N PHE A 140 8.05 21.99 3.83
CA PHE A 140 8.87 22.44 2.70
C PHE A 140 9.24 21.27 1.76
N ALA A 141 8.53 20.16 1.84
CA ALA A 141 8.83 18.98 1.07
C ALA A 141 8.89 19.26 -0.45
N GLY A 142 9.94 18.78 -1.09
CA GLY A 142 10.12 18.87 -2.54
C GLY A 142 10.49 20.26 -3.09
N GLN A 143 10.85 21.20 -2.25
CA GLN A 143 11.19 22.57 -2.67
C GLN A 143 12.70 22.82 -2.83
N GLN A 144 13.52 21.85 -2.48
CA GLN A 144 14.96 22.02 -2.36
C GLN A 144 15.74 20.95 -3.14
N GLU A 145 16.98 21.27 -3.46
CA GLU A 145 17.83 20.47 -4.35
C GLU A 145 18.59 19.36 -3.64
N THR A 146 18.78 18.26 -4.34
CA THR A 146 19.65 17.14 -3.97
C THR A 146 20.51 16.77 -5.16
N PHE A 147 21.81 16.69 -4.97
CA PHE A 147 22.77 16.28 -6.00
C PHE A 147 23.40 14.96 -5.59
N LEU A 148 23.31 13.98 -6.49
CA LEU A 148 23.82 12.64 -6.29
C LEU A 148 25.09 12.42 -7.09
N ASN A 149 25.96 11.52 -6.62
CA ASN A 149 27.23 11.18 -7.26
C ASN A 149 28.17 12.38 -7.44
N VAL A 150 28.28 13.22 -6.43
CA VAL A 150 29.21 14.33 -6.41
C VAL A 150 30.61 13.80 -6.03
N VAL A 151 31.60 14.03 -6.87
CA VAL A 151 32.97 13.53 -6.70
C VAL A 151 33.96 14.70 -6.70
N GLY A 152 34.82 14.74 -5.70
CA GLY A 152 35.84 15.76 -5.56
C GLY A 152 35.38 17.01 -4.82
N ILE A 153 36.34 17.61 -4.09
CA ILE A 153 36.07 18.77 -3.23
C ILE A 153 35.54 19.98 -4.00
N GLU A 154 36.07 20.26 -5.19
CA GLU A 154 35.63 21.42 -5.99
C GLU A 154 34.18 21.25 -6.44
N GLN A 155 33.76 20.03 -6.79
CA GLN A 155 32.38 19.73 -7.12
C GLN A 155 31.47 19.83 -5.91
N VAL A 156 31.92 19.36 -4.75
CA VAL A 156 31.17 19.49 -3.48
C VAL A 156 30.93 20.97 -3.15
N LEU A 157 31.96 21.80 -3.22
CA LEU A 157 31.84 23.23 -2.98
C LEU A 157 30.87 23.90 -3.96
N HIS A 158 30.95 23.56 -5.23
CA HIS A 158 30.04 24.08 -6.24
C HIS A 158 28.59 23.67 -5.97
N LYS A 159 28.33 22.39 -5.69
CA LYS A 159 26.98 21.89 -5.38
C LYS A 159 26.43 22.42 -4.06
N MET A 160 27.26 22.71 -3.08
CA MET A 160 26.83 23.41 -1.88
C MET A 160 26.27 24.81 -2.16
N LYS A 161 26.87 25.57 -3.08
CA LYS A 161 26.35 26.87 -3.50
C LYS A 161 25.00 26.73 -4.22
N GLU A 162 24.86 25.72 -5.08
CA GLU A 162 23.56 25.43 -5.71
C GLU A 162 22.50 25.04 -4.67
N VAL A 163 22.89 24.27 -3.65
CA VAL A 163 21.99 23.97 -2.50
C VAL A 163 21.59 25.26 -1.79
N PHE A 164 22.52 26.14 -1.48
CA PHE A 164 22.21 27.43 -0.85
C PHE A 164 21.29 28.30 -1.73
N ALA A 165 21.55 28.30 -3.04
CA ALA A 165 20.71 29.01 -4.01
C ALA A 165 19.27 28.46 -4.06
N SER A 166 19.07 27.20 -3.78
CA SER A 166 17.73 26.57 -3.83
C SER A 166 16.72 27.15 -2.83
N LEU A 167 17.20 27.81 -1.78
CA LEU A 167 16.32 28.58 -0.87
C LEU A 167 15.57 29.71 -1.60
N TYR A 168 16.09 30.15 -2.72
CA TYR A 168 15.53 31.19 -3.58
C TYR A 168 14.95 30.65 -4.88
N ASN A 169 14.57 29.38 -4.91
CA ASN A 169 13.69 28.84 -5.94
C ASN A 169 12.34 29.56 -5.89
N ASP A 170 11.72 29.78 -7.03
CA ASP A 170 10.46 30.52 -7.15
C ASP A 170 9.40 30.02 -6.18
N ARG A 171 9.30 28.73 -6.07
CA ARG A 171 8.38 28.03 -5.19
C ARG A 171 8.70 28.22 -3.72
N ALA A 172 9.97 28.17 -3.34
CA ALA A 172 10.41 28.42 -1.97
C ALA A 172 10.15 29.87 -1.53
N ILE A 173 10.36 30.83 -2.42
CA ILE A 173 10.06 32.26 -2.18
C ILE A 173 8.55 32.43 -1.98
N SER A 174 7.74 31.93 -2.93
CA SER A 174 6.27 32.02 -2.88
C SER A 174 5.70 31.35 -1.64
N TYR A 175 6.19 30.18 -1.27
CA TYR A 175 5.76 29.45 -0.09
C TYR A 175 5.97 30.24 1.21
N ARG A 176 7.18 30.83 1.38
CA ARG A 176 7.47 31.63 2.57
C ARG A 176 6.52 32.83 2.70
N VAL A 177 6.26 33.50 1.60
CA VAL A 177 5.34 34.67 1.59
C VAL A 177 3.92 34.25 1.97
N HIS A 178 3.41 33.16 1.35
CA HIS A 178 2.05 32.65 1.63
C HIS A 178 1.87 32.14 3.06
N LYS A 179 2.93 31.58 3.66
CA LYS A 179 2.92 31.10 5.04
C LYS A 179 3.30 32.15 6.08
N GLY A 180 3.64 33.39 5.65
CA GLY A 180 3.99 34.49 6.54
C GLY A 180 5.38 34.35 7.17
N PHE A 181 6.29 33.58 6.63
CA PHE A 181 7.68 33.50 7.07
C PHE A 181 8.48 34.69 6.52
N ALA A 182 9.23 35.34 7.39
CA ALA A 182 10.22 36.32 6.92
C ALA A 182 11.37 35.54 6.22
N HIS A 183 11.82 36.07 5.07
CA HIS A 183 12.89 35.43 4.31
C HIS A 183 14.19 35.27 5.11
N ALA A 184 14.47 36.19 6.04
CA ALA A 184 15.65 36.16 6.88
C ALA A 184 15.60 35.11 8.02
N ASP A 185 14.41 34.62 8.38
CA ASP A 185 14.23 33.70 9.50
C ASP A 185 14.54 32.25 9.12
N VAL A 186 14.54 31.94 7.83
CA VAL A 186 14.82 30.61 7.32
C VAL A 186 16.28 30.51 6.88
N ALA A 187 16.99 29.52 7.43
CA ALA A 187 18.36 29.21 7.06
C ALA A 187 18.44 27.80 6.46
N LEU A 188 19.49 27.60 5.66
CA LEU A 188 19.80 26.30 5.07
C LEU A 188 21.06 25.71 5.65
N SER A 189 21.04 24.40 5.78
CA SER A 189 22.22 23.56 5.95
C SER A 189 22.45 22.73 4.69
N ALA A 190 23.68 22.60 4.26
CA ALA A 190 24.06 21.64 3.23
C ALA A 190 24.64 20.40 3.91
N GLY A 191 24.02 19.25 3.68
CA GLY A 191 24.51 17.96 4.14
C GLY A 191 25.33 17.28 3.04
N VAL A 192 26.50 16.79 3.38
CA VAL A 192 27.35 15.97 2.51
C VAL A 192 27.42 14.58 3.11
N GLN A 193 26.83 13.62 2.41
CA GLN A 193 26.69 12.24 2.88
C GLN A 193 27.33 11.28 1.91
N ARG A 194 27.99 10.22 2.39
CA ARG A 194 28.50 9.16 1.53
C ARG A 194 27.37 8.52 0.75
N MET A 195 27.58 8.31 -0.55
CA MET A 195 26.64 7.58 -1.39
C MET A 195 26.66 6.08 -1.08
N VAL A 196 25.48 5.50 -1.04
CA VAL A 196 25.28 4.06 -1.12
C VAL A 196 25.21 3.68 -2.60
N ARG A 197 25.93 2.63 -2.99
CA ARG A 197 25.99 2.16 -4.39
C ARG A 197 24.70 1.42 -4.79
N SER A 198 23.56 2.04 -4.54
CA SER A 198 22.27 1.52 -4.96
C SER A 198 22.05 1.59 -6.48
N ASP A 199 22.87 2.38 -7.18
CA ASP A 199 22.98 2.33 -8.65
C ASP A 199 23.33 0.93 -9.17
N LEU A 200 24.02 0.12 -8.37
CA LEU A 200 24.33 -1.29 -8.63
C LEU A 200 23.40 -2.27 -7.88
N GLY A 201 22.45 -1.77 -7.13
CA GLY A 201 21.55 -2.55 -6.28
C GLY A 201 20.10 -2.10 -6.43
N ALA A 202 19.52 -1.71 -5.32
CA ALA A 202 18.13 -1.26 -5.25
C ALA A 202 17.96 -0.13 -4.23
N ALA A 203 16.89 0.62 -4.36
CA ALA A 203 16.52 1.66 -3.41
C ALA A 203 15.01 1.85 -3.37
N GLY A 204 14.53 2.53 -2.35
CA GLY A 204 13.12 2.85 -2.23
C GLY A 204 12.79 3.60 -0.95
N VAL A 205 11.51 3.55 -0.63
CA VAL A 205 10.92 4.21 0.53
C VAL A 205 10.14 3.17 1.32
N MET A 206 10.08 3.31 2.63
CA MET A 206 9.22 2.50 3.48
C MET A 206 8.51 3.35 4.52
N PHE A 207 7.32 2.89 4.90
CA PHE A 207 6.46 3.53 5.88
C PHE A 207 6.14 2.54 6.99
N THR A 208 6.12 3.01 8.22
CA THR A 208 5.72 2.18 9.38
C THR A 208 4.21 2.20 9.63
N ILE A 209 3.46 2.55 8.62
CA ILE A 209 2.01 2.58 8.58
C ILE A 209 1.55 2.33 7.13
N ASP A 210 0.37 1.75 6.92
CA ASP A 210 -0.20 1.71 5.57
C ASP A 210 -0.64 3.13 5.15
N THR A 211 -0.09 3.61 4.05
CA THR A 211 -0.30 4.99 3.59
C THR A 211 -1.70 5.27 3.06
N GLU A 212 -2.47 4.23 2.74
CA GLU A 212 -3.84 4.37 2.24
C GLU A 212 -4.88 4.31 3.36
N SER A 213 -4.83 3.29 4.19
CA SER A 213 -5.80 3.04 5.26
C SER A 213 -5.42 3.65 6.60
N GLY A 214 -4.14 3.90 6.83
CA GLY A 214 -3.62 4.26 8.14
C GLY A 214 -3.50 3.08 9.11
N PHE A 215 -3.52 1.85 8.62
CA PHE A 215 -3.34 0.66 9.44
C PHE A 215 -1.90 0.61 9.99
N GLU A 216 -1.76 0.47 11.32
CA GLU A 216 -0.49 0.66 12.02
C GLU A 216 0.37 -0.60 12.15
N ASP A 217 -0.20 -1.80 11.99
CA ASP A 217 0.49 -3.06 12.25
C ASP A 217 1.23 -3.63 11.04
N VAL A 218 1.50 -2.80 10.03
CA VAL A 218 2.30 -3.17 8.87
C VAL A 218 3.39 -2.16 8.59
N VAL A 219 4.48 -2.65 7.98
CA VAL A 219 5.48 -1.85 7.28
C VAL A 219 5.25 -2.00 5.79
N PHE A 220 5.07 -0.88 5.09
CA PHE A 220 4.92 -0.82 3.65
C PHE A 220 6.24 -0.41 3.01
N ILE A 221 6.76 -1.22 2.10
CA ILE A 221 8.08 -1.03 1.47
C ILE A 221 7.92 -0.96 -0.03
N THR A 222 8.49 0.05 -0.66
CA THR A 222 8.65 0.13 -2.12
C THR A 222 10.11 -0.08 -2.49
N SER A 223 10.35 -0.68 -3.65
CA SER A 223 11.70 -0.98 -4.15
C SER A 223 11.77 -0.93 -5.67
N SER A 224 12.86 -0.36 -6.17
CA SER A 224 13.21 -0.44 -7.59
C SER A 224 14.73 -0.53 -7.75
N TYR A 225 15.17 -0.90 -8.94
CA TYR A 225 16.61 -0.90 -9.26
C TYR A 225 17.16 0.52 -9.37
N GLY A 226 18.41 0.68 -9.06
CA GLY A 226 19.12 1.94 -9.20
C GLY A 226 18.94 2.88 -7.99
N LEU A 227 19.25 4.14 -8.20
CA LEU A 227 19.14 5.20 -7.19
C LEU A 227 17.66 5.49 -6.87
N GLY A 228 17.37 5.83 -5.61
CA GLY A 228 16.01 6.01 -5.11
C GLY A 228 15.26 7.22 -5.67
N GLU A 229 15.93 8.12 -6.35
CA GLU A 229 15.32 9.34 -6.90
C GLU A 229 14.17 9.02 -7.87
N THR A 230 14.27 7.97 -8.70
CA THR A 230 13.21 7.55 -9.61
C THR A 230 11.93 7.08 -8.90
N VAL A 231 12.07 6.50 -7.71
CA VAL A 231 10.94 6.11 -6.87
C VAL A 231 10.29 7.34 -6.25
N VAL A 232 11.09 8.22 -5.67
CA VAL A 232 10.61 9.44 -4.99
C VAL A 232 9.94 10.39 -5.99
N GLN A 233 10.50 10.56 -7.17
CA GLN A 233 9.93 11.41 -8.24
C GLN A 233 8.71 10.77 -8.93
N GLY A 234 8.46 9.48 -8.73
CA GLY A 234 7.37 8.77 -9.39
C GLY A 234 7.64 8.44 -10.84
N ALA A 235 8.91 8.42 -11.26
CA ALA A 235 9.30 8.09 -12.63
C ALA A 235 9.26 6.58 -12.92
N VAL A 236 9.13 5.75 -11.89
CA VAL A 236 9.11 4.29 -11.97
C VAL A 236 7.94 3.71 -11.18
N ASN A 237 7.42 2.58 -11.66
CA ASN A 237 6.44 1.77 -10.92
C ASN A 237 7.21 0.70 -10.13
N PRO A 238 7.38 0.87 -8.80
CA PRO A 238 8.23 0.00 -8.00
C PRO A 238 7.55 -1.31 -7.61
N ASP A 239 8.33 -2.27 -7.14
CA ASP A 239 7.82 -3.39 -6.35
C ASP A 239 7.28 -2.88 -5.02
N GLU A 240 6.27 -3.57 -4.49
CA GLU A 240 5.66 -3.25 -3.20
C GLU A 240 5.62 -4.47 -2.30
N PHE A 241 5.86 -4.25 -1.02
CA PHE A 241 5.90 -5.30 0.00
C PHE A 241 5.18 -4.83 1.27
N TYR A 242 4.45 -5.75 1.90
CA TYR A 242 3.80 -5.53 3.19
C TYR A 242 4.33 -6.53 4.21
N VAL A 243 4.80 -6.04 5.33
CA VAL A 243 5.33 -6.86 6.43
C VAL A 243 4.49 -6.63 7.68
N HIS A 244 4.00 -7.72 8.27
CA HIS A 244 3.18 -7.68 9.48
C HIS A 244 4.07 -7.53 10.73
N LYS A 245 3.92 -6.43 11.45
CA LYS A 245 4.76 -6.11 12.61
C LYS A 245 4.68 -7.16 13.73
N PRO A 246 3.48 -7.61 14.19
CA PRO A 246 3.40 -8.60 15.25
C PRO A 246 4.11 -9.92 14.92
N MET A 247 3.98 -10.40 13.69
CA MET A 247 4.62 -11.65 13.28
C MET A 247 6.13 -11.48 13.09
N LEU A 248 6.59 -10.33 12.64
CA LEU A 248 8.00 -10.01 12.57
C LEU A 248 8.64 -10.03 13.98
N GLN A 249 7.98 -9.40 14.94
CA GLN A 249 8.41 -9.41 16.35
C GLN A 249 8.39 -10.81 16.98
N ALA A 250 7.48 -11.67 16.54
CA ALA A 250 7.39 -13.07 16.98
C ALA A 250 8.40 -14.00 16.28
N GLY A 251 9.25 -13.47 15.39
CA GLY A 251 10.23 -14.26 14.63
C GLY A 251 9.64 -15.18 13.56
N LYS A 252 8.43 -14.89 13.09
CA LYS A 252 7.76 -15.62 12.03
C LYS A 252 8.06 -14.99 10.66
N ARG A 253 7.75 -15.71 9.59
CA ARG A 253 7.77 -15.18 8.22
C ARG A 253 6.68 -14.13 8.08
N ALA A 254 7.07 -12.86 8.15
CA ALA A 254 6.15 -11.75 8.33
C ALA A 254 5.76 -11.04 7.03
N LEU A 255 6.39 -11.36 5.92
CA LEU A 255 6.07 -10.84 4.59
C LEU A 255 4.72 -11.41 4.13
N ILE A 256 3.68 -10.58 4.16
CA ILE A 256 2.30 -11.00 3.91
C ILE A 256 1.83 -10.77 2.48
N ARG A 257 2.45 -9.84 1.75
CA ARG A 257 2.05 -9.53 0.36
C ARG A 257 3.18 -8.89 -0.42
N ARG A 258 3.28 -9.27 -1.71
CA ARG A 258 4.23 -8.73 -2.68
C ARG A 258 3.51 -8.37 -3.97
N ASN A 259 3.83 -7.22 -4.53
CA ASN A 259 3.35 -6.80 -5.85
C ASN A 259 4.54 -6.47 -6.74
N LEU A 260 4.62 -7.11 -7.90
CA LEU A 260 5.71 -6.88 -8.86
C LEU A 260 5.45 -5.59 -9.65
N GLY A 261 6.36 -4.63 -9.56
CA GLY A 261 6.33 -3.41 -10.34
C GLY A 261 6.89 -3.59 -11.74
N SER A 262 6.52 -2.72 -12.66
CA SER A 262 7.05 -2.75 -14.03
C SER A 262 8.53 -2.36 -14.12
N LYS A 263 9.01 -1.50 -13.24
CA LYS A 263 10.43 -1.08 -13.10
C LYS A 263 11.14 -0.84 -14.44
N MET A 264 10.52 -0.04 -15.31
CA MET A 264 10.99 0.15 -16.68
C MET A 264 12.37 0.80 -16.79
N ILE A 265 12.68 1.69 -15.85
CA ILE A 265 13.88 2.51 -15.86
C ILE A 265 14.59 2.43 -14.50
N GLN A 266 15.88 2.72 -14.50
CA GLN A 266 16.69 2.91 -13.31
C GLN A 266 17.67 4.07 -13.50
N MET A 267 18.01 4.73 -12.40
CA MET A 267 19.02 5.77 -12.37
C MET A 267 20.34 5.18 -11.88
N VAL A 268 21.40 5.42 -12.63
CA VAL A 268 22.76 4.94 -12.35
C VAL A 268 23.74 6.09 -12.39
N PHE A 269 24.94 5.88 -11.87
CA PHE A 269 26.03 6.83 -12.01
C PHE A 269 26.40 7.00 -13.48
N ALA A 270 26.65 8.24 -13.90
CA ALA A 270 27.20 8.54 -15.20
C ALA A 270 28.66 8.03 -15.28
N SER A 271 29.04 7.44 -16.41
CA SER A 271 30.42 7.04 -16.69
C SER A 271 31.32 8.26 -16.88
N GLU A 272 32.65 8.05 -16.86
CA GLU A 272 33.59 9.14 -17.18
C GLU A 272 33.34 9.73 -18.57
N ALA A 273 33.02 8.87 -19.54
CA ALA A 273 32.69 9.31 -20.90
C ALA A 273 31.39 10.16 -20.92
N ASP A 274 30.39 9.78 -20.16
CA ASP A 274 29.14 10.54 -20.04
C ASP A 274 29.39 11.91 -19.40
N ARG A 275 30.23 11.97 -18.36
CA ARG A 275 30.61 13.24 -17.71
C ARG A 275 31.39 14.16 -18.62
N ALA A 276 32.32 13.61 -19.43
CA ALA A 276 33.10 14.38 -20.40
C ALA A 276 32.22 14.95 -21.53
N ALA A 277 31.13 14.26 -21.87
CA ALA A 277 30.25 14.66 -22.96
C ALA A 277 29.17 15.67 -22.56
N GLY A 278 28.82 15.82 -21.28
CA GLY A 278 27.67 16.64 -20.94
C GLY A 278 27.38 16.97 -19.49
N SER A 279 28.33 16.90 -18.58
CA SER A 279 28.21 17.40 -17.20
C SER A 279 27.14 16.75 -16.29
N ARG A 280 26.45 15.70 -16.69
CA ARG A 280 25.50 15.02 -15.79
C ARG A 280 26.24 14.01 -14.92
N LEU A 281 25.91 14.00 -13.62
CA LEU A 281 26.51 13.09 -12.62
C LEU A 281 25.84 11.73 -12.59
N VAL A 282 24.57 11.67 -12.98
CA VAL A 282 23.73 10.49 -13.06
C VAL A 282 22.99 10.42 -14.39
N LYS A 283 22.59 9.22 -14.77
CA LYS A 283 21.80 8.99 -15.99
C LYS A 283 20.70 7.96 -15.74
N THR A 284 19.63 8.05 -16.51
CA THR A 284 18.56 7.08 -16.52
C THR A 284 18.75 6.10 -17.67
N ILE A 285 18.65 4.81 -17.40
CA ILE A 285 18.73 3.73 -18.39
C ILE A 285 17.53 2.79 -18.26
N GLU A 286 17.25 2.04 -19.32
CA GLU A 286 16.23 0.99 -19.28
C GLU A 286 16.70 -0.19 -18.42
N VAL A 287 15.77 -0.82 -17.72
CA VAL A 287 15.99 -2.07 -16.99
C VAL A 287 15.72 -3.23 -17.95
N PRO A 288 16.66 -4.19 -18.11
CA PRO A 288 16.46 -5.37 -18.95
C PRO A 288 15.20 -6.15 -18.53
N THR A 289 14.48 -6.69 -19.52
CA THR A 289 13.20 -7.40 -19.29
C THR A 289 13.34 -8.54 -18.26
N GLU A 290 14.44 -9.28 -18.28
CA GLU A 290 14.69 -10.35 -17.32
C GLU A 290 14.74 -9.83 -15.87
N GLN A 291 15.35 -8.69 -15.65
CA GLN A 291 15.41 -8.06 -14.32
C GLN A 291 14.06 -7.47 -13.91
N ARG A 292 13.32 -6.87 -14.84
CA ARG A 292 11.97 -6.35 -14.56
C ARG A 292 11.01 -7.42 -14.08
N ASN A 293 11.18 -8.64 -14.56
CA ASN A 293 10.34 -9.79 -14.21
C ASN A 293 10.74 -10.45 -12.89
N ARG A 294 11.67 -9.87 -12.15
CA ARG A 294 12.08 -10.31 -10.81
C ARG A 294 11.83 -9.21 -9.78
N TYR A 295 11.60 -9.61 -8.55
CA TYR A 295 11.60 -8.66 -7.44
C TYR A 295 13.01 -8.09 -7.23
N SER A 296 13.09 -6.79 -6.98
CA SER A 296 14.35 -6.08 -6.76
C SER A 296 14.97 -6.35 -5.37
N LEU A 297 14.22 -6.96 -4.46
CA LEU A 297 14.65 -7.40 -3.14
C LEU A 297 14.35 -8.87 -2.91
N THR A 298 15.18 -9.53 -2.11
CA THR A 298 14.85 -10.84 -1.53
C THR A 298 13.90 -10.70 -0.35
N ASP A 299 13.20 -11.77 0.00
CA ASP A 299 12.33 -11.79 1.19
C ASP A 299 13.10 -11.45 2.48
N ALA A 300 14.35 -11.93 2.58
CA ALA A 300 15.24 -11.63 3.70
C ALA A 300 15.59 -10.13 3.79
N ASP A 301 15.85 -9.49 2.65
CA ASP A 301 16.09 -8.03 2.59
C ASP A 301 14.86 -7.25 3.07
N VAL A 302 13.67 -7.65 2.61
CA VAL A 302 12.40 -7.01 2.99
C VAL A 302 12.17 -7.09 4.49
N GLU A 303 12.35 -8.26 5.08
CA GLU A 303 12.20 -8.43 6.53
C GLU A 303 13.26 -7.67 7.33
N GLN A 304 14.48 -7.60 6.83
CA GLN A 304 15.54 -6.81 7.48
C GLN A 304 15.24 -5.31 7.45
N LEU A 305 14.75 -4.79 6.33
CA LEU A 305 14.27 -3.41 6.23
C LEU A 305 13.12 -3.14 7.20
N ALA A 306 12.18 -4.06 7.30
CA ALA A 306 11.07 -3.93 8.24
C ALA A 306 11.55 -3.92 9.71
N ARG A 307 12.57 -4.71 10.06
CA ARG A 307 13.19 -4.65 11.40
C ARG A 307 13.85 -3.30 11.67
N TYR A 308 14.54 -2.74 10.70
CA TYR A 308 15.08 -1.38 10.81
C TYR A 308 13.97 -0.35 11.00
N ALA A 309 12.89 -0.48 10.25
CA ALA A 309 11.72 0.40 10.38
C ALA A 309 11.10 0.36 11.79
N LEU A 310 10.98 -0.82 12.39
CA LEU A 310 10.47 -0.96 13.76
C LEU A 310 11.40 -0.33 14.81
N ILE A 311 12.70 -0.47 14.65
CA ILE A 311 13.69 0.16 15.53
C ILE A 311 13.56 1.70 15.43
N ILE A 312 13.47 2.23 14.22
CA ILE A 312 13.33 3.67 13.98
C ILE A 312 12.00 4.20 14.54
N GLU A 313 10.89 3.53 14.25
CA GLU A 313 9.57 3.89 14.80
C GLU A 313 9.56 3.90 16.33
N SER A 314 10.14 2.88 16.95
CA SER A 314 10.25 2.79 18.41
C SER A 314 11.08 3.94 18.99
N HIS A 315 12.17 4.30 18.33
CA HIS A 315 13.03 5.41 18.76
C HIS A 315 12.30 6.75 18.73
N TYR A 316 11.60 7.05 17.63
CA TYR A 316 10.89 8.32 17.49
C TYR A 316 9.49 8.33 18.11
N GLY A 317 8.93 7.16 18.45
CA GLY A 317 7.63 7.01 19.10
C GLY A 317 6.43 7.39 18.24
N ARG A 318 6.57 7.35 16.92
CA ARG A 318 5.53 7.70 15.94
C ARG A 318 5.75 7.02 14.60
N PRO A 319 4.70 6.93 13.73
CA PRO A 319 4.86 6.45 12.37
C PRO A 319 5.90 7.26 11.58
N MET A 320 6.69 6.55 10.79
CA MET A 320 7.84 7.11 10.08
C MET A 320 7.77 6.84 8.58
N ASP A 321 8.32 7.79 7.82
CA ASP A 321 8.65 7.74 6.41
C ASP A 321 10.17 7.64 6.28
N ILE A 322 10.66 6.58 5.65
CA ILE A 322 12.07 6.19 5.66
C ILE A 322 12.57 5.93 4.23
N GLU A 323 13.62 6.60 3.83
CA GLU A 323 14.35 6.29 2.60
C GLU A 323 15.48 5.29 2.88
N TRP A 324 15.64 4.32 2.01
CA TRP A 324 16.64 3.27 2.14
C TRP A 324 17.32 2.95 0.81
N GLY A 325 18.49 2.34 0.87
CA GLY A 325 19.24 1.84 -0.27
C GLY A 325 19.96 0.54 0.04
N LYS A 326 20.04 -0.34 -0.95
CA LYS A 326 20.86 -1.55 -0.93
C LYS A 326 22.10 -1.32 -1.77
N ASP A 327 23.25 -1.41 -1.17
CA ASP A 327 24.54 -1.26 -1.86
C ASP A 327 24.84 -2.52 -2.68
N GLY A 328 25.06 -2.34 -3.98
CA GLY A 328 25.35 -3.45 -4.89
C GLY A 328 26.78 -3.98 -4.77
N THR A 329 27.67 -3.31 -4.03
CA THR A 329 29.06 -3.75 -3.84
C THR A 329 29.22 -4.63 -2.60
N ASP A 330 28.56 -4.30 -1.49
CA ASP A 330 28.65 -5.06 -0.24
C ASP A 330 27.37 -5.85 0.08
N GLY A 331 26.30 -5.63 -0.65
CA GLY A 331 24.99 -6.28 -0.46
C GLY A 331 24.24 -5.83 0.78
N GLN A 332 24.71 -4.79 1.47
CA GLN A 332 24.12 -4.33 2.73
C GLN A 332 23.02 -3.30 2.51
N LEU A 333 22.10 -3.25 3.48
CA LEU A 333 20.99 -2.30 3.53
C LEU A 333 21.38 -1.09 4.38
N TYR A 334 21.08 0.09 3.88
CA TYR A 334 21.37 1.38 4.52
C TYR A 334 20.11 2.22 4.63
N ILE A 335 19.97 2.92 5.74
CA ILE A 335 18.96 3.94 5.94
C ILE A 335 19.55 5.27 5.49
N LEU A 336 18.84 5.97 4.59
CA LEU A 336 19.34 7.20 3.97
C LEU A 336 18.70 8.44 4.59
N GLN A 337 17.44 8.35 5.03
CA GLN A 337 16.70 9.42 5.67
C GLN A 337 15.53 8.83 6.46
N ALA A 338 15.13 9.48 7.54
CA ALA A 338 13.90 9.19 8.25
C ALA A 338 13.23 10.49 8.70
N ARG A 339 11.91 10.56 8.54
CA ARG A 339 11.08 11.67 9.00
C ARG A 339 9.73 11.15 9.51
N PRO A 340 9.04 11.91 10.38
CA PRO A 340 7.69 11.54 10.78
C PRO A 340 6.74 11.46 9.59
N GLU A 341 5.88 10.45 9.57
CA GLU A 341 4.75 10.39 8.67
C GLU A 341 3.67 11.35 9.16
N THR A 342 3.19 12.26 8.31
CA THR A 342 2.31 13.35 8.72
C THR A 342 0.92 13.30 8.10
N VAL A 343 0.69 12.50 7.06
CA VAL A 343 -0.57 12.50 6.33
C VAL A 343 -1.63 11.66 7.07
N LYS A 344 -1.37 10.37 7.27
CA LYS A 344 -2.35 9.45 7.88
C LYS A 344 -2.33 9.48 9.41
N SER A 345 -1.17 9.69 10.00
CA SER A 345 -1.06 9.76 11.47
C SER A 345 -1.82 10.95 12.09
N GLN A 346 -2.02 12.04 11.34
CA GLN A 346 -2.77 13.22 11.79
C GLN A 346 -4.28 13.12 11.55
N GLN A 347 -4.75 12.22 10.70
CA GLN A 347 -6.19 12.07 10.38
C GLN A 347 -6.98 11.29 11.43
N LYS A 348 -6.39 10.90 12.54
CA LYS A 348 -7.06 10.18 13.62
C LYS A 348 -8.20 11.03 14.20
N GLY A 349 -9.43 10.51 14.12
CA GLY A 349 -10.61 11.12 14.75
C GLY A 349 -11.53 11.93 13.85
N GLN A 350 -11.27 12.05 12.57
CA GLN A 350 -12.21 12.63 11.61
C GLN A 350 -13.21 11.59 11.13
N ALA A 351 -14.48 11.99 10.93
CA ALA A 351 -15.48 11.14 10.28
C ALA A 351 -14.99 10.79 8.87
N GLU A 352 -14.94 9.51 8.55
CA GLU A 352 -14.45 9.03 7.26
C GLU A 352 -15.64 8.82 6.32
N GLN A 353 -15.50 9.35 5.10
CA GLN A 353 -16.47 9.11 4.04
C GLN A 353 -16.09 7.87 3.25
N ARG A 354 -17.05 6.96 3.06
CA ARG A 354 -16.88 5.79 2.20
C ARG A 354 -17.64 6.00 0.90
N PHE A 355 -16.95 5.74 -0.20
CA PHE A 355 -17.49 5.84 -1.54
C PHE A 355 -17.79 4.44 -2.10
N THR A 356 -18.91 4.26 -2.74
CA THR A 356 -19.31 3.02 -3.39
C THR A 356 -19.86 3.31 -4.77
N LEU A 357 -19.42 2.56 -5.79
CA LEU A 357 -20.05 2.59 -7.11
C LEU A 357 -21.33 1.77 -7.09
N LYS A 358 -22.43 2.35 -7.56
CA LYS A 358 -23.71 1.64 -7.73
C LYS A 358 -23.77 0.82 -9.01
N ALA A 359 -23.04 1.24 -10.03
CA ALA A 359 -22.93 0.53 -11.29
C ALA A 359 -21.51 0.64 -11.84
N ARG A 360 -21.03 -0.38 -12.54
CA ARG A 360 -19.75 -0.37 -13.25
C ARG A 360 -19.95 -0.10 -14.73
N GLY A 361 -19.07 0.73 -15.29
CA GLY A 361 -18.99 0.99 -16.73
C GLY A 361 -17.86 0.20 -17.39
N ALA A 362 -17.62 0.51 -18.66
CA ALA A 362 -16.45 0.01 -19.37
C ALA A 362 -15.17 0.60 -18.75
N VAL A 363 -14.19 -0.25 -18.47
CA VAL A 363 -12.87 0.17 -17.95
C VAL A 363 -12.04 0.68 -19.11
N LEU A 364 -11.66 1.96 -19.08
CA LEU A 364 -10.82 2.60 -20.08
C LEU A 364 -9.34 2.51 -19.75
N ALA A 365 -8.98 2.61 -18.49
CA ALA A 365 -7.61 2.48 -17.99
C ALA A 365 -7.64 2.05 -16.52
N GLU A 366 -6.52 1.50 -16.05
CA GLU A 366 -6.36 1.09 -14.66
C GLU A 366 -4.92 1.33 -14.18
N GLY A 367 -4.75 1.47 -12.88
CA GLY A 367 -3.46 1.68 -12.23
C GLY A 367 -3.56 1.50 -10.71
N ARG A 368 -2.61 2.07 -9.97
CA ARG A 368 -2.63 2.02 -8.49
C ARG A 368 -3.56 3.09 -7.95
N ALA A 369 -4.50 2.65 -7.13
CA ALA A 369 -5.39 3.55 -6.42
C ALA A 369 -4.67 4.32 -5.30
N ILE A 370 -4.91 5.61 -5.23
CA ILE A 370 -4.45 6.50 -4.18
C ILE A 370 -5.67 7.10 -3.49
N GLY A 371 -5.77 6.87 -2.20
CA GLY A 371 -6.98 7.16 -1.45
C GLY A 371 -8.08 6.12 -1.67
N GLN A 372 -9.30 6.45 -1.30
CA GLN A 372 -10.45 5.53 -1.35
C GLN A 372 -11.70 6.22 -1.90
N LYS A 373 -11.52 7.38 -2.52
CA LYS A 373 -12.61 8.19 -3.06
C LYS A 373 -12.89 7.88 -4.53
N ILE A 374 -14.00 8.41 -5.00
CA ILE A 374 -14.41 8.40 -6.40
C ILE A 374 -14.55 9.86 -6.84
N GLY A 375 -13.96 10.19 -7.99
CA GLY A 375 -14.10 11.48 -8.64
C GLY A 375 -14.55 11.31 -10.08
N ALA A 376 -15.25 12.29 -10.60
CA ALA A 376 -15.76 12.24 -11.96
C ALA A 376 -15.70 13.60 -12.63
N GLY A 377 -15.61 13.62 -13.94
CA GLY A 377 -15.58 14.83 -14.73
C GLY A 377 -15.00 14.62 -16.12
N PRO A 378 -14.86 15.70 -16.90
CA PRO A 378 -14.23 15.64 -18.21
C PRO A 378 -12.72 15.44 -18.07
N VAL A 379 -12.17 14.60 -18.94
CA VAL A 379 -10.72 14.39 -19.07
C VAL A 379 -10.06 15.67 -19.58
N ARG A 380 -8.97 16.06 -18.92
CA ARG A 380 -8.09 17.10 -19.41
C ARG A 380 -6.68 16.54 -19.56
N LEU A 381 -6.29 16.30 -20.82
CA LEU A 381 -4.94 15.86 -21.17
C LEU A 381 -3.97 17.05 -21.08
N VAL A 382 -2.96 16.92 -20.26
CA VAL A 382 -1.91 17.93 -20.09
C VAL A 382 -0.56 17.27 -20.28
N HIS A 383 0.16 17.65 -21.33
CA HIS A 383 1.45 17.03 -21.66
C HIS A 383 2.62 17.72 -20.98
N ASN A 384 2.49 19.01 -20.73
CA ASN A 384 3.49 19.78 -20.02
C ASN A 384 2.85 20.90 -19.18
N ILE A 385 3.61 21.42 -18.23
CA ILE A 385 3.12 22.40 -17.25
C ILE A 385 2.64 23.72 -17.90
N SER A 386 3.13 24.05 -19.07
CA SER A 386 2.70 25.27 -19.79
C SER A 386 1.23 25.23 -20.23
N GLU A 387 0.64 24.04 -20.26
CA GLU A 387 -0.76 23.84 -20.63
C GLU A 387 -1.71 23.80 -19.42
N MET A 388 -1.21 24.04 -18.22
CA MET A 388 -1.99 23.85 -16.99
C MET A 388 -3.23 24.77 -16.89
N ASP A 389 -3.23 25.92 -17.57
CA ASP A 389 -4.38 26.83 -17.59
C ASP A 389 -5.62 26.21 -18.26
N ARG A 390 -5.45 25.13 -19.00
CA ARG A 390 -6.57 24.38 -19.61
C ARG A 390 -7.39 23.62 -18.57
N VAL A 391 -6.83 23.32 -17.41
CA VAL A 391 -7.53 22.55 -16.36
C VAL A 391 -8.48 23.46 -15.62
N GLN A 392 -9.77 23.12 -15.68
CA GLN A 392 -10.84 23.81 -14.99
C GLN A 392 -11.24 23.05 -13.72
N PRO A 393 -11.84 23.73 -12.72
CA PRO A 393 -12.38 23.05 -11.54
C PRO A 393 -13.34 21.91 -11.93
N GLY A 394 -13.13 20.72 -11.38
CA GLY A 394 -13.91 19.52 -11.67
C GLY A 394 -13.39 18.66 -12.80
N ASP A 395 -12.35 19.08 -13.51
CA ASP A 395 -11.73 18.25 -14.55
C ASP A 395 -10.97 17.06 -13.93
N VAL A 396 -10.87 15.97 -14.68
CA VAL A 396 -9.96 14.86 -14.40
C VAL A 396 -8.63 15.14 -15.08
N LEU A 397 -7.60 15.43 -14.29
CA LEU A 397 -6.26 15.69 -14.80
C LEU A 397 -5.59 14.40 -15.25
N VAL A 398 -5.22 14.30 -16.52
CA VAL A 398 -4.52 13.15 -17.09
C VAL A 398 -3.17 13.61 -17.67
N THR A 399 -2.09 13.05 -17.17
CA THR A 399 -0.73 13.43 -17.58
C THR A 399 0.24 12.26 -17.45
N ASP A 400 1.45 12.39 -18.01
CA ASP A 400 2.47 11.35 -17.90
C ASP A 400 2.99 11.18 -16.46
N MET A 401 3.39 12.28 -15.84
CA MET A 401 3.78 12.35 -14.43
C MET A 401 3.65 13.79 -13.92
N THR A 402 3.63 13.97 -12.61
CA THR A 402 3.63 15.30 -11.99
C THR A 402 4.92 15.55 -11.21
N ASP A 403 5.24 16.81 -11.04
CA ASP A 403 6.28 17.32 -10.16
C ASP A 403 5.71 18.45 -9.27
N PRO A 404 6.48 18.98 -8.32
CA PRO A 404 5.99 20.01 -7.41
C PRO A 404 5.35 21.24 -8.07
N ASN A 405 5.69 21.58 -9.29
CA ASN A 405 5.10 22.74 -9.99
C ASN A 405 3.64 22.51 -10.42
N TRP A 406 3.17 21.28 -10.39
CA TRP A 406 1.80 20.90 -10.77
C TRP A 406 0.77 21.12 -9.65
N GLU A 407 1.18 21.40 -8.43
CA GLU A 407 0.28 21.50 -7.28
C GLU A 407 -0.89 22.48 -7.49
N PRO A 408 -0.70 23.70 -8.07
CA PRO A 408 -1.81 24.62 -8.32
C PRO A 408 -2.90 24.04 -9.24
N VAL A 409 -2.52 23.20 -10.21
CA VAL A 409 -3.43 22.53 -11.13
C VAL A 409 -4.13 21.37 -10.45
N MET A 410 -3.38 20.58 -9.68
CA MET A 410 -3.91 19.42 -8.98
C MET A 410 -5.03 19.80 -8.00
N LYS A 411 -4.97 20.97 -7.39
CA LYS A 411 -6.02 21.52 -6.50
C LYS A 411 -7.37 21.73 -7.17
N ARG A 412 -7.40 21.93 -8.48
CA ARG A 412 -8.63 22.14 -9.25
C ARG A 412 -9.27 20.83 -9.70
N ALA A 413 -8.49 19.75 -9.77
CA ALA A 413 -8.93 18.49 -10.32
C ALA A 413 -9.91 17.77 -9.39
N SER A 414 -10.89 17.08 -9.97
CA SER A 414 -11.75 16.13 -9.27
C SER A 414 -11.07 14.78 -9.06
N ALA A 415 -10.11 14.45 -9.91
CA ALA A 415 -9.26 13.26 -9.83
C ALA A 415 -7.97 13.49 -10.64
N ILE A 416 -6.96 12.70 -10.35
CA ILE A 416 -5.65 12.74 -11.02
C ILE A 416 -5.35 11.35 -11.59
N VAL A 417 -4.88 11.31 -12.84
CA VAL A 417 -4.49 10.07 -13.52
C VAL A 417 -3.09 10.26 -14.11
N THR A 418 -2.16 9.38 -13.79
CA THR A 418 -0.80 9.44 -14.35
C THR A 418 -0.37 8.11 -14.97
N ASN A 419 0.45 8.18 -16.02
CA ASN A 419 1.05 7.00 -16.64
C ASN A 419 2.08 6.36 -15.72
N ARG A 420 2.87 7.17 -15.01
CA ARG A 420 3.97 6.75 -14.15
C ARG A 420 3.70 7.02 -12.69
N GLY A 421 4.41 6.29 -11.86
CA GLY A 421 4.45 6.47 -10.43
C GLY A 421 3.85 5.32 -9.64
N GLY A 422 4.20 5.27 -8.38
CA GLY A 422 3.66 4.38 -7.38
C GLY A 422 3.06 5.17 -6.22
N ARG A 423 2.73 4.50 -5.14
CA ARG A 423 2.10 5.10 -3.96
C ARG A 423 2.92 6.18 -3.26
N THR A 424 4.20 6.29 -3.57
CA THR A 424 5.14 7.22 -2.95
C THR A 424 5.54 8.36 -3.88
N CYS A 425 5.00 8.42 -5.08
CA CYS A 425 5.29 9.48 -6.03
C CYS A 425 4.66 10.81 -5.63
N HIS A 426 5.12 11.90 -6.23
CA HIS A 426 4.61 13.25 -5.99
C HIS A 426 3.09 13.33 -6.17
N ALA A 427 2.55 12.80 -7.27
CA ALA A 427 1.10 12.78 -7.52
C ALA A 427 0.32 12.11 -6.39
N ALA A 428 0.83 10.99 -5.87
CA ALA A 428 0.22 10.25 -4.78
C ALA A 428 0.23 11.04 -3.47
N ILE A 429 1.36 11.64 -3.12
CA ILE A 429 1.52 12.44 -1.90
C ILE A 429 0.55 13.62 -1.91
N ILE A 430 0.56 14.40 -2.98
CA ILE A 430 -0.30 15.59 -3.08
C ILE A 430 -1.79 15.22 -3.15
N ALA A 431 -2.15 14.14 -3.84
CA ALA A 431 -3.53 13.67 -3.87
C ALA A 431 -4.05 13.32 -2.48
N ARG A 432 -3.24 12.66 -1.63
CA ARG A 432 -3.58 12.39 -0.23
C ARG A 432 -3.74 13.67 0.58
N GLU A 433 -2.82 14.60 0.46
CA GLU A 433 -2.88 15.90 1.15
C GLU A 433 -4.12 16.71 0.77
N LEU A 434 -4.48 16.71 -0.51
CA LEU A 434 -5.66 17.39 -1.02
C LEU A 434 -6.97 16.62 -0.79
N GLY A 435 -6.88 15.34 -0.42
CA GLY A 435 -8.05 14.48 -0.23
C GLY A 435 -8.82 14.16 -1.51
N ILE A 436 -8.16 14.13 -2.67
CA ILE A 436 -8.74 13.79 -3.97
C ILE A 436 -8.25 12.41 -4.44
N PRO A 437 -9.07 11.65 -5.20
CA PRO A 437 -8.64 10.37 -5.72
C PRO A 437 -7.58 10.54 -6.80
N ALA A 438 -6.61 9.63 -6.82
CA ALA A 438 -5.65 9.54 -7.92
C ALA A 438 -5.42 8.09 -8.32
N VAL A 439 -5.18 7.86 -9.60
CA VAL A 439 -4.76 6.58 -10.15
C VAL A 439 -3.43 6.79 -10.85
N VAL A 440 -2.39 6.16 -10.31
CA VAL A 440 -1.02 6.32 -10.81
C VAL A 440 -0.52 5.02 -11.44
N GLY A 441 0.54 5.13 -12.26
CA GLY A 441 1.13 3.93 -12.87
C GLY A 441 0.26 3.25 -13.92
N CYS A 442 -0.60 4.00 -14.62
CA CYS A 442 -1.48 3.45 -15.64
C CYS A 442 -0.76 2.99 -16.92
N GLY A 443 0.46 3.45 -17.14
CA GLY A 443 1.27 3.12 -18.31
C GLY A 443 0.93 3.93 -19.57
N ASP A 444 -0.32 3.91 -20.00
CA ASP A 444 -0.78 4.45 -21.29
C ASP A 444 -2.09 5.25 -21.21
N ALA A 445 -2.44 5.76 -20.03
CA ALA A 445 -3.68 6.53 -19.86
C ALA A 445 -3.77 7.77 -20.77
N THR A 446 -2.65 8.44 -21.02
CA THR A 446 -2.60 9.60 -21.92
C THR A 446 -2.90 9.24 -23.39
N GLU A 447 -2.76 7.99 -23.77
CA GLU A 447 -3.07 7.49 -25.12
C GLU A 447 -4.50 6.92 -25.20
N LYS A 448 -4.96 6.29 -24.12
CA LYS A 448 -6.27 5.63 -24.05
C LYS A 448 -7.42 6.57 -23.75
N LEU A 449 -7.19 7.65 -23.02
CA LEU A 449 -8.22 8.61 -22.65
C LEU A 449 -8.24 9.77 -23.62
N SER A 450 -9.43 10.14 -24.06
CA SER A 450 -9.64 11.26 -24.99
C SER A 450 -9.93 12.55 -24.22
N ASP A 451 -9.29 13.66 -24.63
CA ASP A 451 -9.53 14.97 -24.04
C ASP A 451 -11.00 15.36 -24.13
N GLY A 452 -11.58 15.83 -23.04
CA GLY A 452 -12.99 16.19 -22.92
C GLY A 452 -13.98 15.03 -22.71
N ALA A 453 -13.54 13.77 -22.79
CA ALA A 453 -14.41 12.63 -22.48
C ALA A 453 -14.83 12.62 -21.00
N LEU A 454 -16.09 12.28 -20.73
CA LEU A 454 -16.59 12.16 -19.38
C LEU A 454 -16.21 10.80 -18.79
N VAL A 455 -15.55 10.80 -17.65
CA VAL A 455 -15.08 9.59 -16.98
C VAL A 455 -15.36 9.61 -15.47
N THR A 456 -15.36 8.44 -14.88
CA THR A 456 -15.41 8.24 -13.44
C THR A 456 -14.12 7.54 -13.00
N VAL A 457 -13.40 8.14 -12.05
CA VAL A 457 -12.16 7.62 -11.50
C VAL A 457 -12.46 7.03 -10.11
N SER A 458 -12.37 5.71 -9.99
CA SER A 458 -12.68 4.99 -8.75
C SER A 458 -11.41 4.49 -8.08
N CYS A 459 -11.20 4.92 -6.85
CA CYS A 459 -10.20 4.37 -5.92
C CYS A 459 -10.84 3.57 -4.78
N ALA A 460 -12.14 3.31 -4.85
CA ALA A 460 -12.91 2.67 -3.78
C ALA A 460 -12.96 1.14 -3.86
N GLU A 461 -12.29 0.54 -4.84
CA GLU A 461 -12.41 -0.91 -5.12
C GLU A 461 -11.15 -1.70 -4.70
N GLY A 462 -10.25 -1.09 -3.97
CA GLY A 462 -9.02 -1.69 -3.49
C GLY A 462 -7.75 -1.03 -4.04
N ASP A 463 -6.68 -1.77 -4.17
CA ASP A 463 -5.38 -1.27 -4.62
C ASP A 463 -5.36 -0.86 -6.09
N THR A 464 -6.23 -1.43 -6.89
CA THR A 464 -6.38 -1.07 -8.29
C THR A 464 -7.42 0.04 -8.44
N GLY A 465 -6.98 1.16 -9.00
CA GLY A 465 -7.85 2.25 -9.41
C GLY A 465 -8.31 2.05 -10.85
N HIS A 466 -9.57 2.37 -11.11
CA HIS A 466 -10.19 2.21 -12.42
C HIS A 466 -10.70 3.54 -12.96
N ILE A 467 -10.49 3.77 -14.25
CA ILE A 467 -11.09 4.86 -14.98
C ILE A 467 -12.19 4.27 -15.87
N TYR A 468 -13.45 4.60 -15.52
CA TYR A 468 -14.64 4.13 -16.22
C TYR A 468 -15.15 5.13 -17.21
N ASP A 469 -15.70 4.66 -18.32
CA ASP A 469 -16.40 5.49 -19.29
C ASP A 469 -17.70 6.03 -18.70
N GLY A 470 -17.94 7.31 -18.89
CA GLY A 470 -19.14 8.01 -18.45
C GLY A 470 -19.12 8.45 -16.99
N LEU A 471 -20.18 9.14 -16.60
CA LEU A 471 -20.44 9.56 -15.23
C LEU A 471 -21.29 8.49 -14.53
N LEU A 472 -20.69 7.75 -13.62
CA LEU A 472 -21.35 6.67 -12.91
C LEU A 472 -21.98 7.15 -11.60
N GLU A 473 -23.09 6.55 -11.20
CA GLU A 473 -23.73 6.83 -9.94
C GLU A 473 -22.89 6.28 -8.77
N THR A 474 -22.64 7.15 -7.78
CA THR A 474 -21.86 6.83 -6.60
C THR A 474 -22.68 7.10 -5.34
N GLU A 475 -22.45 6.30 -4.32
CA GLU A 475 -22.99 6.49 -2.98
C GLU A 475 -21.89 6.89 -2.02
N VAL A 476 -22.14 7.88 -1.18
CA VAL A 476 -21.22 8.34 -0.13
C VAL A 476 -21.88 8.13 1.21
N THR A 477 -21.26 7.33 2.07
CA THR A 477 -21.72 7.08 3.45
C THR A 477 -20.69 7.58 4.45
N GLU A 478 -21.14 8.15 5.57
CA GLU A 478 -20.24 8.50 6.68
C GLU A 478 -20.03 7.28 7.56
N VAL A 479 -18.77 7.02 7.91
CA VAL A 479 -18.37 5.90 8.75
C VAL A 479 -18.02 6.42 10.14
N GLU A 480 -18.75 5.97 11.14
CA GLU A 480 -18.42 6.22 12.52
C GLU A 480 -17.36 5.22 13.01
N ARG A 481 -16.26 5.73 13.55
CA ARG A 481 -15.27 4.97 14.30
C ARG A 481 -15.51 5.22 15.80
N GLY A 482 -15.79 4.19 16.56
CA GLY A 482 -16.02 4.32 18.00
C GLY A 482 -16.22 2.98 18.69
N THR A 483 -16.31 3.03 20.01
CA THR A 483 -16.68 1.85 20.83
C THR A 483 -18.15 1.54 20.68
N MET A 484 -18.43 0.29 20.29
CA MET A 484 -19.80 -0.20 20.21
C MET A 484 -20.31 -0.72 21.56
N PRO A 485 -21.64 -0.66 21.82
CA PRO A 485 -22.21 -1.25 23.01
C PRO A 485 -21.98 -2.76 23.06
N LYS A 486 -21.84 -3.31 24.24
CA LYS A 486 -21.68 -4.77 24.41
C LYS A 486 -23.03 -5.46 24.16
N ILE A 487 -22.99 -6.48 23.32
CA ILE A 487 -24.09 -7.41 23.09
C ILE A 487 -23.60 -8.85 23.21
N SER A 488 -24.52 -9.78 23.39
CA SER A 488 -24.18 -11.20 23.57
C SER A 488 -23.68 -11.89 22.31
N THR A 489 -24.19 -11.44 21.16
CA THR A 489 -23.80 -11.95 19.85
C THR A 489 -22.63 -11.15 19.29
N LYS A 490 -21.62 -11.83 18.76
CA LYS A 490 -20.47 -11.18 18.14
C LYS A 490 -20.83 -10.67 16.76
N ILE A 491 -20.43 -9.44 16.47
CA ILE A 491 -20.58 -8.85 15.14
C ILE A 491 -19.26 -8.97 14.40
N MET A 492 -19.27 -9.74 13.34
CA MET A 492 -18.14 -10.04 12.48
C MET A 492 -18.34 -9.48 11.07
N MET A 493 -17.34 -9.58 10.23
CA MET A 493 -17.38 -9.06 8.86
C MET A 493 -17.29 -10.19 7.83
N ASN A 494 -17.89 -9.92 6.67
CA ASN A 494 -17.62 -10.64 5.43
C ASN A 494 -16.56 -9.87 4.65
N VAL A 495 -15.45 -10.51 4.34
CA VAL A 495 -14.33 -9.90 3.59
C VAL A 495 -13.98 -10.76 2.40
N GLY A 496 -14.09 -10.19 1.21
CA GLY A 496 -13.72 -10.87 -0.04
C GLY A 496 -12.41 -10.34 -0.63
N ASN A 497 -12.26 -9.02 -0.64
CA ASN A 497 -11.10 -8.35 -1.22
C ASN A 497 -10.01 -8.10 -0.16
N PRO A 498 -8.85 -8.78 -0.24
CA PRO A 498 -7.76 -8.57 0.72
C PRO A 498 -7.23 -7.13 0.73
N GLN A 499 -7.32 -6.43 -0.40
CA GLN A 499 -6.82 -5.07 -0.55
C GLN A 499 -7.59 -4.05 0.31
N LEU A 500 -8.81 -4.37 0.69
CA LEU A 500 -9.65 -3.54 1.56
C LEU A 500 -9.58 -3.97 3.05
N ALA A 501 -8.86 -5.05 3.35
CA ALA A 501 -8.86 -5.64 4.69
C ALA A 501 -8.32 -4.69 5.76
N PHE A 502 -7.27 -3.94 5.48
CA PHE A 502 -6.69 -2.99 6.43
C PHE A 502 -7.65 -1.86 6.78
N ASP A 503 -8.40 -1.40 5.82
CA ASP A 503 -9.43 -0.39 6.04
C ASP A 503 -10.60 -0.95 6.85
N PHE A 504 -11.12 -2.10 6.44
CA PHE A 504 -12.24 -2.75 7.14
C PHE A 504 -11.89 -3.12 8.58
N ALA A 505 -10.66 -3.52 8.86
CA ALA A 505 -10.22 -3.87 10.21
C ALA A 505 -10.29 -2.69 11.21
N GLN A 506 -10.29 -1.47 10.72
CA GLN A 506 -10.41 -0.26 11.56
C GLN A 506 -11.86 0.06 11.94
N LEU A 507 -12.84 -0.55 11.28
CA LEU A 507 -14.23 -0.48 11.70
C LEU A 507 -14.44 -1.34 12.95
N PRO A 508 -15.45 -1.02 13.78
CA PRO A 508 -15.83 -1.89 14.89
C PRO A 508 -16.11 -3.31 14.40
N ASN A 509 -15.45 -4.30 14.99
CA ASN A 509 -15.65 -5.71 14.62
C ASN A 509 -15.07 -6.65 15.67
N GLU A 510 -15.51 -7.89 15.61
CA GLU A 510 -14.98 -8.99 16.44
C GLU A 510 -14.37 -10.11 15.60
N GLY A 511 -13.94 -9.78 14.39
CA GLY A 511 -13.25 -10.66 13.46
C GLY A 511 -13.96 -10.82 12.12
N VAL A 512 -13.55 -11.81 11.35
CA VAL A 512 -14.09 -12.14 10.04
C VAL A 512 -14.77 -13.51 10.10
N GLY A 513 -16.07 -13.51 9.93
CA GLY A 513 -16.87 -14.75 9.91
C GLY A 513 -16.88 -15.44 8.56
N LEU A 514 -16.58 -14.70 7.49
CA LEU A 514 -16.46 -15.23 6.14
C LEU A 514 -15.41 -14.47 5.36
N ALA A 515 -14.27 -15.12 5.12
CA ALA A 515 -13.28 -14.69 4.13
C ALA A 515 -13.39 -15.59 2.90
N ARG A 516 -13.58 -14.99 1.72
CA ARG A 516 -13.81 -15.70 0.46
C ARG A 516 -12.53 -15.76 -0.36
N LEU A 517 -12.15 -16.98 -0.82
CA LEU A 517 -10.99 -17.17 -1.69
C LEU A 517 -11.26 -16.81 -3.16
N GLU A 518 -12.52 -16.77 -3.56
CA GLU A 518 -12.92 -16.57 -4.96
C GLU A 518 -12.42 -15.25 -5.52
N PHE A 519 -12.43 -14.18 -4.71
CA PHE A 519 -11.89 -12.89 -5.13
C PHE A 519 -10.38 -13.00 -5.42
N ILE A 520 -9.63 -13.65 -4.55
CA ILE A 520 -8.18 -13.85 -4.71
C ILE A 520 -7.89 -14.64 -5.99
N ILE A 521 -8.61 -15.73 -6.21
CA ILE A 521 -8.43 -16.60 -7.38
C ILE A 521 -8.82 -15.86 -8.67
N ASN A 522 -9.93 -15.11 -8.67
CA ASN A 522 -10.37 -14.35 -9.85
C ASN A 522 -9.43 -13.19 -10.18
N ASN A 523 -9.08 -12.37 -9.20
CA ASN A 523 -8.45 -11.08 -9.46
C ASN A 523 -6.94 -11.10 -9.31
N ASN A 524 -6.39 -11.91 -8.39
CA ASN A 524 -4.96 -11.97 -8.15
C ASN A 524 -4.26 -13.07 -8.93
N ILE A 525 -5.00 -14.09 -9.38
CA ILE A 525 -4.48 -15.22 -10.14
C ILE A 525 -5.03 -15.21 -11.56
N GLY A 526 -6.35 -15.28 -11.72
CA GLY A 526 -7.04 -15.18 -13.00
C GLY A 526 -6.95 -16.42 -13.90
N VAL A 527 -6.18 -17.44 -13.51
CA VAL A 527 -5.93 -18.66 -14.26
C VAL A 527 -6.53 -19.86 -13.53
N HIS A 528 -7.15 -20.76 -14.28
CA HIS A 528 -7.68 -22.00 -13.70
C HIS A 528 -6.55 -22.83 -13.06
N PRO A 529 -6.73 -23.37 -11.84
CA PRO A 529 -5.67 -24.08 -11.12
C PRO A 529 -5.14 -25.29 -11.86
N LYS A 530 -5.94 -25.97 -12.67
CA LYS A 530 -5.47 -27.10 -13.49
C LYS A 530 -4.59 -26.67 -14.65
N ALA A 531 -4.78 -25.47 -15.21
CA ALA A 531 -3.87 -24.91 -16.19
C ALA A 531 -2.49 -24.60 -15.56
N ILE A 532 -2.47 -24.16 -14.32
CA ILE A 532 -1.24 -24.00 -13.54
C ILE A 532 -0.51 -25.34 -13.35
N LEU A 533 -1.24 -26.40 -13.02
CA LEU A 533 -0.67 -27.73 -12.78
C LEU A 533 -0.19 -28.42 -14.06
N ASP A 534 -0.91 -28.24 -15.17
CA ASP A 534 -0.56 -28.83 -16.46
C ASP A 534 0.60 -28.12 -17.16
N TYR A 535 0.92 -26.88 -16.78
CA TYR A 535 2.05 -26.16 -17.33
C TYR A 535 3.36 -26.97 -17.20
N PRO A 536 4.21 -27.07 -18.24
CA PRO A 536 4.14 -26.39 -19.55
C PRO A 536 3.35 -27.13 -20.65
N ALA A 537 2.72 -28.26 -20.34
CA ALA A 537 2.02 -29.11 -21.31
C ALA A 537 0.62 -28.60 -21.66
N VAL A 538 0.54 -27.33 -22.06
CA VAL A 538 -0.68 -26.64 -22.51
C VAL A 538 -0.43 -26.00 -23.87
N ASP A 539 -1.51 -25.54 -24.54
CA ASP A 539 -1.36 -24.82 -25.83
C ASP A 539 -0.53 -23.54 -25.69
N ALA A 540 -0.01 -23.04 -26.82
CA ALA A 540 0.93 -21.93 -26.82
C ALA A 540 0.35 -20.62 -26.24
N ASP A 541 -0.94 -20.33 -26.49
CA ASP A 541 -1.59 -19.12 -25.98
C ASP A 541 -1.81 -19.21 -24.47
N LEU A 542 -2.27 -20.36 -23.98
CA LEU A 542 -2.43 -20.60 -22.56
C LEU A 542 -1.08 -20.57 -21.83
N LYS A 543 -0.04 -21.15 -22.44
CA LYS A 543 1.32 -21.13 -21.89
C LYS A 543 1.82 -19.70 -21.70
N LYS A 544 1.64 -18.81 -22.70
CA LYS A 544 1.99 -17.39 -22.60
C LYS A 544 1.21 -16.67 -21.51
N ALA A 545 -0.09 -16.92 -21.41
CA ALA A 545 -0.93 -16.33 -20.40
C ALA A 545 -0.48 -16.73 -18.97
N VAL A 546 -0.18 -18.00 -18.75
CA VAL A 546 0.35 -18.52 -17.48
C VAL A 546 1.71 -17.87 -17.14
N GLU A 547 2.63 -17.84 -18.08
CA GLU A 547 3.95 -17.21 -17.89
C GLU A 547 3.84 -15.73 -17.57
N SER A 548 2.90 -15.02 -18.20
CA SER A 548 2.67 -13.60 -17.99
C SER A 548 2.22 -13.29 -16.56
N VAL A 549 1.28 -14.05 -16.00
CA VAL A 549 0.79 -13.81 -14.63
C VAL A 549 1.76 -14.31 -13.56
N ALA A 550 2.53 -15.35 -13.85
CA ALA A 550 3.46 -15.99 -12.91
C ALA A 550 4.83 -15.30 -12.82
N ARG A 551 5.01 -14.15 -13.47
CA ARG A 551 6.26 -13.38 -13.41
C ARG A 551 6.65 -13.06 -11.96
N GLY A 552 7.94 -13.14 -11.66
CA GLY A 552 8.47 -12.88 -10.32
C GLY A 552 8.41 -14.07 -9.37
N HIS A 553 7.83 -15.19 -9.77
CA HIS A 553 7.72 -16.42 -8.97
C HIS A 553 8.58 -17.54 -9.53
N ALA A 554 8.95 -18.49 -8.68
CA ALA A 554 9.82 -19.61 -9.07
C ALA A 554 9.20 -20.53 -10.12
N SER A 555 7.86 -20.65 -10.09
CA SER A 555 7.08 -21.47 -11.04
C SER A 555 5.63 -21.01 -11.03
N PRO A 556 4.80 -21.37 -12.02
CA PRO A 556 3.36 -21.14 -11.98
C PRO A 556 2.69 -21.73 -10.73
N ARG A 557 3.10 -22.92 -10.31
CA ARG A 557 2.59 -23.54 -9.08
C ARG A 557 2.93 -22.71 -7.84
N ALA A 558 4.17 -22.25 -7.71
CA ALA A 558 4.59 -21.37 -6.64
C ALA A 558 3.79 -20.06 -6.65
N PHE A 559 3.56 -19.49 -7.82
CA PHE A 559 2.73 -18.30 -7.99
C PHE A 559 1.32 -18.50 -7.43
N TYR A 560 0.66 -19.60 -7.77
CA TYR A 560 -0.69 -19.88 -7.29
C TYR A 560 -0.74 -19.98 -5.76
N VAL A 561 0.15 -20.78 -5.18
CA VAL A 561 0.25 -20.95 -3.72
C VAL A 561 0.62 -19.64 -3.02
N ASP A 562 1.57 -18.89 -3.55
CA ASP A 562 1.98 -17.60 -3.00
C ASP A 562 0.82 -16.60 -3.00
N LYS A 563 0.07 -16.49 -4.09
CA LYS A 563 -1.04 -15.52 -4.18
C LYS A 563 -2.22 -15.88 -3.27
N VAL A 564 -2.54 -17.16 -3.15
CA VAL A 564 -3.57 -17.61 -2.19
C VAL A 564 -3.10 -17.33 -0.76
N ALA A 565 -1.88 -17.69 -0.42
CA ALA A 565 -1.31 -17.46 0.91
C ALA A 565 -1.25 -15.96 1.24
N GLU A 566 -0.79 -15.12 0.32
CA GLU A 566 -0.71 -13.67 0.50
C GLU A 566 -2.09 -13.04 0.72
N GLY A 567 -3.10 -13.45 -0.04
CA GLY A 567 -4.47 -12.97 0.15
C GLY A 567 -5.05 -13.32 1.52
N ILE A 568 -4.90 -14.57 1.93
CA ILE A 568 -5.35 -15.03 3.26
C ILE A 568 -4.56 -14.33 4.38
N ALA A 569 -3.23 -14.27 4.24
CA ALA A 569 -2.37 -13.63 5.23
C ALA A 569 -2.66 -12.14 5.40
N THR A 570 -2.98 -11.43 4.33
CA THR A 570 -3.36 -10.01 4.38
C THR A 570 -4.62 -9.81 5.22
N ILE A 571 -5.65 -10.62 5.00
CA ILE A 571 -6.89 -10.57 5.80
C ILE A 571 -6.60 -10.95 7.26
N ALA A 572 -5.89 -12.04 7.49
CA ALA A 572 -5.58 -12.52 8.83
C ALA A 572 -4.73 -11.52 9.62
N ALA A 573 -3.74 -10.90 9.00
CA ALA A 573 -2.90 -9.87 9.61
C ALA A 573 -3.70 -8.60 9.95
N ALA A 574 -4.61 -8.20 9.08
CA ALA A 574 -5.46 -7.03 9.29
C ALA A 574 -6.32 -7.15 10.55
N PHE A 575 -6.82 -8.35 10.85
CA PHE A 575 -7.73 -8.61 11.97
C PHE A 575 -7.04 -9.27 13.17
N TRP A 576 -5.73 -9.58 13.07
CA TRP A 576 -4.98 -10.20 14.17
C TRP A 576 -5.16 -9.44 15.50
N PRO A 577 -5.40 -10.10 16.66
CA PRO A 577 -5.51 -11.55 16.88
C PRO A 577 -6.94 -12.11 16.79
N LYS A 578 -7.88 -11.33 16.26
CA LYS A 578 -9.29 -11.75 16.12
C LYS A 578 -9.43 -12.88 15.12
N PRO A 579 -10.42 -13.78 15.28
CA PRO A 579 -10.58 -14.91 14.39
C PRO A 579 -10.94 -14.49 12.95
N VAL A 580 -10.38 -15.21 12.00
CA VAL A 580 -10.69 -15.09 10.57
C VAL A 580 -11.05 -16.47 10.04
N ILE A 581 -12.30 -16.68 9.68
CA ILE A 581 -12.79 -17.94 9.15
C ILE A 581 -12.71 -17.88 7.63
N VAL A 582 -11.80 -18.68 7.06
CA VAL A 582 -11.55 -18.72 5.62
C VAL A 582 -12.36 -19.88 5.01
N ARG A 583 -13.29 -19.54 4.13
CA ARG A 583 -14.01 -20.54 3.36
C ARG A 583 -13.14 -21.01 2.21
N LEU A 584 -12.97 -22.31 2.11
CA LEU A 584 -12.35 -22.95 0.95
C LEU A 584 -13.11 -22.58 -0.32
N SER A 585 -12.44 -22.61 -1.47
CA SER A 585 -12.99 -22.13 -2.74
C SER A 585 -14.30 -22.82 -3.09
N ASP A 586 -15.32 -22.02 -3.43
CA ASP A 586 -16.67 -22.50 -3.73
C ASP A 586 -17.17 -21.97 -5.08
N PHE A 587 -16.31 -22.02 -6.10
CA PHE A 587 -16.74 -21.75 -7.47
C PHE A 587 -17.61 -22.89 -8.01
N LYS A 588 -18.65 -22.49 -8.69
CA LYS A 588 -19.42 -23.38 -9.56
C LYS A 588 -18.66 -23.60 -10.88
N SER A 589 -19.02 -24.65 -11.62
CA SER A 589 -18.36 -24.96 -12.89
C SER A 589 -18.41 -23.82 -13.91
N ASN A 590 -19.54 -23.12 -13.99
CA ASN A 590 -19.71 -21.95 -14.88
C ASN A 590 -18.85 -20.74 -14.47
N GLU A 591 -18.52 -20.62 -13.20
CA GLU A 591 -17.63 -19.57 -12.69
C GLU A 591 -16.15 -19.91 -12.96
N TYR A 592 -15.73 -21.15 -12.69
CA TYR A 592 -14.38 -21.63 -13.02
C TYR A 592 -14.09 -21.60 -14.53
N ARG A 593 -15.11 -21.80 -15.38
CA ARG A 593 -14.96 -21.69 -16.85
C ARG A 593 -14.52 -20.31 -17.29
N LYS A 594 -14.81 -19.25 -16.54
CA LYS A 594 -14.43 -17.88 -16.86
C LYS A 594 -12.96 -17.58 -16.60
N LEU A 595 -12.29 -18.40 -15.79
CA LEU A 595 -10.86 -18.26 -15.59
C LEU A 595 -10.10 -18.64 -16.86
N ILE A 596 -8.90 -18.08 -17.05
CA ILE A 596 -8.03 -18.38 -18.18
C ILE A 596 -7.76 -19.91 -18.21
N GLY A 597 -8.07 -20.54 -19.33
CA GLY A 597 -8.01 -21.99 -19.51
C GLY A 597 -9.18 -22.81 -18.92
N GLY A 598 -10.13 -22.15 -18.26
CA GLY A 598 -11.24 -22.82 -17.55
C GLY A 598 -12.15 -23.64 -18.44
N SER A 599 -12.43 -23.21 -19.66
CA SER A 599 -13.26 -23.94 -20.62
C SER A 599 -12.71 -25.33 -20.99
N ARG A 600 -11.40 -25.51 -20.85
CA ARG A 600 -10.74 -26.81 -21.11
C ARG A 600 -11.00 -27.84 -20.02
N TYR A 601 -11.21 -27.42 -18.77
CA TYR A 601 -11.22 -28.28 -17.59
C TYR A 601 -12.58 -28.44 -16.94
N GLU A 602 -13.49 -27.48 -17.15
CA GLU A 602 -14.78 -27.51 -16.48
C GLU A 602 -15.88 -28.13 -17.34
N PRO A 603 -16.72 -28.99 -16.74
CA PRO A 603 -17.88 -29.53 -17.44
C PRO A 603 -18.92 -28.45 -17.73
N GLU A 604 -19.72 -28.66 -18.76
CA GLU A 604 -20.98 -27.93 -18.94
C GLU A 604 -22.06 -28.62 -18.14
N GLU A 605 -22.65 -27.90 -17.21
CA GLU A 605 -23.73 -28.41 -16.34
C GLU A 605 -25.03 -27.62 -16.59
N GLU A 606 -26.15 -28.31 -16.64
CA GLU A 606 -27.47 -27.66 -16.75
C GLU A 606 -27.78 -26.82 -15.50
N ASN A 607 -27.39 -27.29 -14.32
CA ASN A 607 -27.58 -26.62 -13.07
C ASN A 607 -26.29 -26.59 -12.22
N PRO A 608 -25.36 -25.68 -12.48
CA PRO A 608 -24.09 -25.61 -11.74
C PRO A 608 -24.25 -25.40 -10.23
N MET A 609 -25.39 -24.81 -9.81
CA MET A 609 -25.69 -24.64 -8.38
C MET A 609 -25.77 -25.95 -7.62
N LEU A 610 -26.30 -27.00 -8.23
CA LEU A 610 -26.42 -28.34 -7.69
C LEU A 610 -25.31 -29.30 -8.16
N GLY A 611 -24.34 -28.78 -8.87
CA GLY A 611 -23.35 -29.59 -9.59
C GLY A 611 -22.01 -29.73 -8.86
N PHE A 612 -20.94 -29.59 -9.64
CA PHE A 612 -19.56 -29.84 -9.25
C PHE A 612 -18.98 -28.66 -8.48
N ARG A 613 -19.26 -28.59 -7.19
CA ARG A 613 -18.84 -27.52 -6.29
C ARG A 613 -18.56 -28.04 -4.86
N GLY A 614 -17.83 -27.24 -4.06
CA GLY A 614 -17.58 -27.50 -2.65
C GLY A 614 -16.87 -28.83 -2.37
N ALA A 615 -17.27 -29.54 -1.33
CA ALA A 615 -16.64 -30.76 -0.87
C ALA A 615 -16.56 -31.86 -1.97
N ALA A 616 -17.58 -31.98 -2.82
CA ALA A 616 -17.57 -32.93 -3.92
C ALA A 616 -16.42 -32.68 -4.92
N ARG A 617 -16.11 -31.41 -5.16
CA ARG A 617 -15.01 -31.04 -6.04
C ARG A 617 -13.67 -31.41 -5.42
N TYR A 618 -13.44 -31.15 -4.16
CA TYR A 618 -12.18 -31.43 -3.46
C TYR A 618 -11.89 -32.94 -3.41
N LEU A 619 -12.94 -33.74 -3.29
CA LEU A 619 -12.85 -35.19 -3.22
C LEU A 619 -12.67 -35.86 -4.58
N SER A 620 -12.88 -35.13 -5.68
CA SER A 620 -12.72 -35.68 -7.02
C SER A 620 -11.24 -35.90 -7.36
N VAL A 621 -10.99 -36.99 -8.12
CA VAL A 621 -9.64 -37.25 -8.62
C VAL A 621 -9.13 -36.13 -9.52
N ASP A 622 -10.01 -35.52 -10.29
CA ASP A 622 -9.65 -34.48 -11.26
C ASP A 622 -9.24 -33.17 -10.60
N PHE A 623 -9.72 -32.86 -9.40
CA PHE A 623 -9.45 -31.57 -8.73
C PHE A 623 -8.57 -31.69 -7.48
N GLY A 624 -8.25 -32.91 -7.04
CA GLY A 624 -7.53 -33.15 -5.79
C GLY A 624 -6.18 -32.43 -5.68
N GLU A 625 -5.38 -32.39 -6.75
CA GLU A 625 -4.10 -31.69 -6.76
C GLU A 625 -4.26 -30.16 -6.77
N ALA A 626 -5.28 -29.64 -7.41
CA ALA A 626 -5.62 -28.22 -7.37
C ALA A 626 -6.03 -27.82 -5.94
N PHE A 627 -6.83 -28.63 -5.29
CA PHE A 627 -7.21 -28.42 -3.90
C PHE A 627 -6.01 -28.51 -2.93
N ALA A 628 -5.05 -29.39 -3.21
CA ALA A 628 -3.82 -29.48 -2.43
C ALA A 628 -3.03 -28.18 -2.39
N MET A 629 -3.02 -27.39 -3.47
CA MET A 629 -2.37 -26.07 -3.50
C MET A 629 -3.04 -25.09 -2.54
N GLU A 630 -4.35 -25.09 -2.44
CA GLU A 630 -5.13 -24.28 -1.51
C GLU A 630 -4.81 -24.64 -0.05
N CYS A 631 -4.74 -25.94 0.26
CA CYS A 631 -4.37 -26.44 1.58
C CYS A 631 -2.91 -26.08 1.95
N GLU A 632 -1.99 -26.17 0.99
CA GLU A 632 -0.60 -25.77 1.17
C GLU A 632 -0.48 -24.29 1.55
N ALA A 633 -1.26 -23.42 0.89
CA ALA A 633 -1.30 -21.99 1.22
C ALA A 633 -1.80 -21.77 2.65
N LEU A 634 -2.86 -22.44 3.07
CA LEU A 634 -3.39 -22.35 4.43
C LEU A 634 -2.41 -22.86 5.49
N CYS A 635 -1.72 -23.97 5.21
CA CYS A 635 -0.66 -24.49 6.09
C CYS A 635 0.49 -23.48 6.26
N ARG A 636 0.90 -22.84 5.18
CA ARG A 636 1.93 -21.80 5.21
C ARG A 636 1.51 -20.59 6.08
N VAL A 637 0.30 -20.10 5.89
CA VAL A 637 -0.24 -18.96 6.64
C VAL A 637 -0.29 -19.27 8.14
N ARG A 638 -0.81 -20.44 8.51
CA ARG A 638 -0.93 -20.80 9.93
C ARG A 638 0.40 -21.18 10.58
N GLY A 639 1.27 -21.86 9.84
CA GLY A 639 2.55 -22.40 10.34
C GLY A 639 3.69 -21.41 10.23
N GLU A 640 4.28 -21.30 9.06
CA GLU A 640 5.46 -20.43 8.82
C GLU A 640 5.19 -18.96 9.12
N MET A 641 4.01 -18.46 8.74
CA MET A 641 3.64 -17.06 8.95
C MET A 641 3.04 -16.79 10.34
N GLY A 642 2.71 -17.83 11.10
CA GLY A 642 2.25 -17.72 12.49
C GLY A 642 0.84 -17.15 12.68
N LEU A 643 0.06 -16.97 11.61
CA LEU A 643 -1.28 -16.40 11.66
C LEU A 643 -2.31 -17.46 12.05
N THR A 644 -2.25 -17.92 13.29
CA THR A 644 -3.09 -18.98 13.86
C THR A 644 -4.54 -18.56 14.12
N ASN A 645 -4.87 -17.29 13.94
CA ASN A 645 -6.24 -16.79 13.96
C ASN A 645 -7.07 -17.23 12.73
N VAL A 646 -6.43 -17.78 11.72
CA VAL A 646 -7.11 -18.38 10.56
C VAL A 646 -7.76 -19.70 10.96
N GLN A 647 -9.06 -19.79 10.75
CA GLN A 647 -9.84 -21.02 10.84
C GLN A 647 -10.36 -21.40 9.46
N VAL A 648 -10.67 -22.66 9.24
CA VAL A 648 -11.04 -23.18 7.92
C VAL A 648 -12.51 -23.57 7.89
N MET A 649 -13.22 -23.13 6.84
CA MET A 649 -14.62 -23.44 6.60
C MET A 649 -14.77 -24.25 5.30
N VAL A 650 -15.49 -25.36 5.39
CA VAL A 650 -15.76 -26.25 4.26
C VAL A 650 -17.15 -25.96 3.70
N PRO A 651 -17.26 -25.54 2.41
CA PRO A 651 -18.54 -25.23 1.80
C PRO A 651 -19.20 -26.49 1.20
N PHE A 652 -20.50 -26.45 1.13
CA PHE A 652 -21.35 -27.36 0.36
C PHE A 652 -21.10 -28.86 0.60
N VAL A 653 -21.19 -29.25 1.85
CA VAL A 653 -21.05 -30.64 2.27
C VAL A 653 -22.43 -31.28 2.26
N ARG A 654 -22.70 -32.23 1.35
CA ARG A 654 -24.04 -32.79 1.12
C ARG A 654 -24.38 -33.92 2.04
N THR A 655 -23.42 -34.81 2.33
CA THR A 655 -23.64 -36.08 3.05
C THR A 655 -22.66 -36.28 4.18
N LEU A 656 -23.01 -37.11 5.15
CA LEU A 656 -22.11 -37.50 6.23
C LEU A 656 -20.83 -38.16 5.69
N GLY A 657 -20.96 -38.97 4.63
CA GLY A 657 -19.81 -39.60 3.95
C GLY A 657 -18.86 -38.56 3.34
N GLN A 658 -19.39 -37.47 2.77
CA GLN A 658 -18.55 -36.34 2.30
C GLN A 658 -17.87 -35.62 3.46
N ALA A 659 -18.58 -35.40 4.57
CA ALA A 659 -18.00 -34.78 5.75
C ALA A 659 -16.81 -35.58 6.30
N GLU A 660 -16.96 -36.89 6.44
CA GLU A 660 -15.89 -37.79 6.87
C GLU A 660 -14.68 -37.74 5.92
N ARG A 661 -14.93 -37.88 4.60
CA ARG A 661 -13.87 -37.92 3.59
C ARG A 661 -13.15 -36.56 3.44
N VAL A 662 -13.87 -35.44 3.47
CA VAL A 662 -13.24 -34.14 3.31
C VAL A 662 -12.39 -33.73 4.53
N THR A 663 -12.82 -34.06 5.73
CA THR A 663 -12.04 -33.82 6.95
C THR A 663 -10.79 -34.71 6.98
N ALA A 664 -10.89 -35.97 6.52
CA ALA A 664 -9.74 -36.85 6.34
C ALA A 664 -8.76 -36.31 5.27
N LEU A 665 -9.28 -35.79 4.17
CA LEU A 665 -8.47 -35.18 3.11
C LEU A 665 -7.72 -33.96 3.61
N LEU A 666 -8.38 -33.06 4.33
CA LEU A 666 -7.76 -31.90 4.96
C LEU A 666 -6.64 -32.29 5.91
N ALA A 667 -6.87 -33.31 6.77
CA ALA A 667 -5.85 -33.84 7.67
C ALA A 667 -4.63 -34.36 6.91
N ARG A 668 -4.86 -35.07 5.81
CA ARG A 668 -3.79 -35.59 4.94
C ARG A 668 -2.98 -34.46 4.29
N PHE A 669 -3.60 -33.32 4.00
CA PHE A 669 -2.94 -32.14 3.45
C PHE A 669 -2.40 -31.18 4.52
N GLY A 670 -2.35 -31.58 5.78
CA GLY A 670 -1.75 -30.82 6.87
C GLY A 670 -2.71 -29.93 7.67
N LEU A 671 -4.00 -29.99 7.38
CA LEU A 671 -5.05 -29.24 8.09
C LEU A 671 -5.88 -30.17 8.97
N ARG A 672 -5.26 -30.64 10.05
CA ARG A 672 -5.89 -31.54 11.02
C ARG A 672 -6.63 -30.73 12.09
N ARG A 673 -7.90 -31.07 12.30
CA ARG A 673 -8.75 -30.47 13.33
C ARG A 673 -8.11 -30.62 14.72
N GLY A 674 -8.03 -29.51 15.46
CA GLY A 674 -7.48 -29.45 16.81
C GLY A 674 -5.95 -29.28 16.87
N GLU A 675 -5.22 -29.52 15.78
CA GLU A 675 -3.78 -29.32 15.73
C GLU A 675 -3.45 -27.82 15.63
N ASN A 676 -2.59 -27.33 16.53
CA ASN A 676 -2.27 -25.89 16.64
C ASN A 676 -3.53 -25.00 16.73
N ASP A 677 -4.53 -25.44 17.48
CA ASP A 677 -5.83 -24.77 17.66
C ASP A 677 -6.65 -24.57 16.37
N LEU A 678 -6.38 -25.36 15.32
CA LEU A 678 -7.18 -25.33 14.11
C LEU A 678 -8.60 -25.82 14.37
N LYS A 679 -9.57 -24.97 14.07
CA LYS A 679 -10.98 -25.32 14.04
C LYS A 679 -11.45 -25.50 12.62
N LEU A 680 -12.18 -26.57 12.36
CA LEU A 680 -12.87 -26.83 11.10
C LEU A 680 -14.34 -26.49 11.29
N ILE A 681 -14.80 -25.51 10.52
CA ILE A 681 -16.19 -25.05 10.50
C ILE A 681 -16.85 -25.60 9.22
N MET A 682 -18.07 -26.05 9.31
CA MET A 682 -18.85 -26.42 8.13
C MET A 682 -19.80 -25.27 7.77
N MET A 683 -19.87 -24.91 6.49
CA MET A 683 -20.94 -24.06 6.03
C MET A 683 -22.25 -24.86 6.00
N CYS A 684 -23.17 -24.49 6.86
CA CYS A 684 -24.49 -25.10 6.94
C CYS A 684 -25.41 -24.42 5.92
N GLU A 685 -25.54 -24.99 4.74
CA GLU A 685 -26.20 -24.37 3.61
C GLU A 685 -27.02 -25.33 2.74
N VAL A 686 -26.90 -26.63 3.03
CA VAL A 686 -27.72 -27.69 2.41
C VAL A 686 -28.71 -28.20 3.47
N PRO A 687 -30.01 -28.40 3.15
CA PRO A 687 -30.97 -28.86 4.13
C PRO A 687 -30.57 -30.12 4.90
N SER A 688 -29.83 -31.04 4.27
CA SER A 688 -29.28 -32.23 4.95
C SER A 688 -28.39 -31.88 6.15
N ASN A 689 -27.69 -30.74 6.10
CA ASN A 689 -26.84 -30.23 7.19
C ASN A 689 -27.65 -29.90 8.45
N ALA A 690 -28.81 -29.28 8.29
CA ALA A 690 -29.68 -28.94 9.39
C ALA A 690 -30.44 -30.18 9.90
N ILE A 691 -30.87 -31.05 9.02
CA ILE A 691 -31.63 -32.28 9.36
C ILE A 691 -30.77 -33.25 10.19
N LEU A 692 -29.49 -33.42 9.82
CA LEU A 692 -28.52 -34.30 10.48
C LEU A 692 -27.44 -33.49 11.24
N ALA A 693 -27.79 -32.36 11.81
CA ALA A 693 -26.85 -31.41 12.38
C ALA A 693 -25.95 -32.05 13.46
N GLU A 694 -26.50 -32.84 14.34
CA GLU A 694 -25.73 -33.52 15.41
C GLU A 694 -24.67 -34.47 14.85
N GLN A 695 -24.98 -35.18 13.78
CA GLN A 695 -24.06 -36.12 13.14
C GLN A 695 -22.96 -35.40 12.36
N PHE A 696 -23.28 -34.31 11.65
CA PHE A 696 -22.28 -33.48 10.99
C PHE A 696 -21.30 -32.86 12.00
N LEU A 697 -21.78 -32.47 13.18
CA LEU A 697 -20.95 -31.90 14.24
C LEU A 697 -19.93 -32.86 14.84
N GLN A 698 -20.00 -34.14 14.54
CA GLN A 698 -18.93 -35.08 14.91
C GLN A 698 -17.64 -34.80 14.12
N PHE A 699 -17.74 -34.23 12.94
CA PHE A 699 -16.60 -33.92 12.06
C PHE A 699 -16.13 -32.46 12.15
N PHE A 700 -16.96 -31.56 12.67
CA PHE A 700 -16.71 -30.13 12.69
C PHE A 700 -16.80 -29.53 14.09
N ASP A 701 -16.11 -28.41 14.29
CA ASP A 701 -16.11 -27.63 15.55
C ASP A 701 -17.29 -26.65 15.65
N GLY A 702 -18.05 -26.52 14.59
CA GLY A 702 -19.20 -25.64 14.54
C GLY A 702 -19.71 -25.44 13.12
N PHE A 703 -20.75 -24.63 13.04
CA PHE A 703 -21.37 -24.23 11.77
C PHE A 703 -21.26 -22.72 11.52
N SER A 704 -21.13 -22.37 10.28
CA SER A 704 -21.47 -21.05 9.76
C SER A 704 -22.63 -21.23 8.79
N ILE A 705 -23.74 -20.58 9.07
CA ILE A 705 -24.94 -20.76 8.25
C ILE A 705 -24.85 -19.90 7.01
N GLY A 706 -24.89 -20.54 5.84
CA GLY A 706 -25.02 -19.88 4.55
C GLY A 706 -26.51 -19.72 4.20
N SER A 707 -27.15 -18.71 4.75
CA SER A 707 -28.60 -18.57 4.67
C SER A 707 -29.14 -18.37 3.25
N ASN A 708 -28.37 -17.79 2.34
CA ASN A 708 -28.76 -17.64 0.94
C ASN A 708 -28.98 -19.00 0.25
N ASP A 709 -27.97 -19.86 0.30
CA ASP A 709 -28.05 -21.20 -0.31
C ASP A 709 -29.04 -22.10 0.43
N LEU A 710 -29.09 -22.02 1.76
CA LEU A 710 -30.05 -22.77 2.56
C LEU A 710 -31.48 -22.39 2.22
N THR A 711 -31.78 -21.12 2.06
CA THR A 711 -33.11 -20.63 1.64
C THR A 711 -33.48 -21.13 0.26
N GLN A 712 -32.57 -20.96 -0.70
CA GLN A 712 -32.74 -21.42 -2.07
C GLN A 712 -33.05 -22.93 -2.15
N LEU A 713 -32.30 -23.74 -1.42
CA LEU A 713 -32.46 -25.19 -1.45
C LEU A 713 -33.67 -25.67 -0.62
N THR A 714 -33.97 -24.99 0.48
CA THR A 714 -35.15 -25.32 1.30
C THR A 714 -36.44 -25.04 0.55
N LEU A 715 -36.55 -23.89 -0.14
CA LEU A 715 -37.74 -23.48 -0.87
C LEU A 715 -37.75 -23.95 -2.33
N GLY A 716 -36.67 -24.49 -2.85
CA GLY A 716 -36.56 -24.90 -4.26
C GLY A 716 -36.63 -23.73 -5.24
N LEU A 717 -36.05 -22.60 -4.86
CA LEU A 717 -36.05 -21.36 -5.64
C LEU A 717 -34.65 -21.00 -6.12
N ASP A 718 -34.56 -20.46 -7.34
CA ASP A 718 -33.34 -19.81 -7.79
C ASP A 718 -33.36 -18.32 -7.38
N ARG A 719 -32.44 -17.96 -6.49
CA ARG A 719 -32.24 -16.57 -6.00
C ARG A 719 -32.05 -15.57 -7.14
N ASP A 720 -31.33 -15.99 -8.16
CA ASP A 720 -30.93 -15.15 -9.28
C ASP A 720 -31.91 -15.26 -10.47
N SER A 721 -33.12 -15.78 -10.22
CA SER A 721 -34.14 -15.91 -11.25
C SER A 721 -34.53 -14.54 -11.81
N GLY A 722 -34.51 -14.39 -13.11
CA GLY A 722 -35.02 -13.20 -13.79
C GLY A 722 -36.56 -13.06 -13.76
N LEU A 723 -37.27 -14.01 -13.15
CA LEU A 723 -38.73 -13.99 -13.01
C LEU A 723 -39.12 -13.36 -11.66
N GLU A 724 -39.67 -12.17 -11.68
CA GLU A 724 -40.08 -11.42 -10.47
C GLU A 724 -40.99 -12.23 -9.55
N LEU A 725 -41.87 -13.05 -10.11
CA LEU A 725 -42.76 -13.91 -9.34
C LEU A 725 -42.00 -14.91 -8.44
N LEU A 726 -40.88 -15.49 -8.95
CA LEU A 726 -40.06 -16.42 -8.17
C LEU A 726 -39.14 -15.69 -7.21
N ALA A 727 -38.60 -14.56 -7.63
CA ALA A 727 -37.70 -13.77 -6.78
C ALA A 727 -38.46 -13.21 -5.54
N ALA A 728 -39.74 -12.93 -5.67
CA ALA A 728 -40.56 -12.45 -4.56
C ALA A 728 -40.78 -13.47 -3.44
N ASP A 729 -40.69 -14.77 -3.75
CA ASP A 729 -40.84 -15.85 -2.76
C ASP A 729 -39.54 -16.16 -2.01
N PHE A 730 -38.42 -15.61 -2.45
CA PHE A 730 -37.12 -15.78 -1.78
C PHE A 730 -37.04 -14.91 -0.53
N ASP A 731 -37.30 -15.50 0.63
CA ASP A 731 -37.21 -14.79 1.93
C ASP A 731 -36.53 -15.71 2.96
N GLU A 732 -35.42 -15.27 3.49
CA GLU A 732 -34.66 -15.97 4.55
C GLU A 732 -35.44 -16.07 5.87
N ARG A 733 -36.54 -15.31 6.02
CA ARG A 733 -37.45 -15.34 7.18
C ARG A 733 -38.61 -16.32 7.00
N ASP A 734 -38.66 -17.03 5.87
CA ASP A 734 -39.74 -18.03 5.67
C ASP A 734 -39.74 -19.07 6.82
N PRO A 735 -40.90 -19.47 7.33
CA PRO A 735 -41.00 -20.43 8.44
C PRO A 735 -40.24 -21.74 8.20
N ALA A 736 -40.21 -22.25 6.96
CA ALA A 736 -39.44 -23.46 6.64
C ALA A 736 -37.94 -23.24 6.78
N VAL A 737 -37.45 -22.08 6.36
CA VAL A 737 -36.04 -21.68 6.52
C VAL A 737 -35.72 -21.49 8.01
N GLN A 738 -36.56 -20.78 8.75
CA GLN A 738 -36.42 -20.62 10.20
C GLN A 738 -36.38 -21.96 10.95
N ALA A 739 -37.17 -22.94 10.54
CA ALA A 739 -37.13 -24.28 11.12
C ALA A 739 -35.74 -24.96 10.90
N MET A 740 -35.15 -24.81 9.72
CA MET A 740 -33.80 -25.29 9.43
C MET A 740 -32.75 -24.56 10.27
N LEU A 741 -32.82 -23.26 10.35
CA LEU A 741 -31.94 -22.42 11.15
C LEU A 741 -32.00 -22.79 12.63
N ARG A 742 -33.18 -22.94 13.20
CA ARG A 742 -33.38 -23.32 14.60
C ARG A 742 -32.75 -24.65 14.90
N ARG A 743 -32.93 -25.63 14.03
CA ARG A 743 -32.37 -26.96 14.19
C ARG A 743 -30.84 -26.95 14.20
N ALA A 744 -30.23 -26.19 13.30
CA ALA A 744 -28.79 -26.04 13.25
C ALA A 744 -28.22 -25.31 14.49
N ILE A 745 -28.85 -24.22 14.90
CA ILE A 745 -28.43 -23.44 16.08
C ILE A 745 -28.57 -24.31 17.36
N ASP A 746 -29.70 -24.95 17.58
CA ASP A 746 -29.93 -25.77 18.77
C ASP A 746 -28.95 -26.95 18.87
N ALA A 747 -28.61 -27.59 17.76
CA ALA A 747 -27.64 -28.68 17.75
C ALA A 747 -26.24 -28.20 18.15
N CYS A 748 -25.80 -27.06 17.64
CA CYS A 748 -24.51 -26.47 18.03
C CYS A 748 -24.48 -26.06 19.51
N LEU A 749 -25.53 -25.43 20.01
CA LEU A 749 -25.63 -25.01 21.41
C LEU A 749 -25.63 -26.22 22.34
N ALA A 750 -26.36 -27.28 22.00
CA ALA A 750 -26.39 -28.51 22.80
C ALA A 750 -25.03 -29.18 22.93
N GLN A 751 -24.16 -29.05 21.95
CA GLN A 751 -22.80 -29.58 21.97
C GLN A 751 -21.73 -28.57 22.41
N GLY A 752 -22.12 -27.34 22.77
CA GLY A 752 -21.19 -26.27 23.14
C GLY A 752 -20.27 -25.85 21.98
N LYS A 753 -20.76 -25.94 20.75
CA LYS A 753 -20.00 -25.60 19.54
C LYS A 753 -20.42 -24.29 18.94
N TYR A 754 -19.54 -23.70 18.17
CA TYR A 754 -19.75 -22.43 17.49
C TYR A 754 -20.91 -22.53 16.46
N VAL A 755 -21.72 -21.49 16.43
CA VAL A 755 -22.69 -21.29 15.35
C VAL A 755 -22.77 -19.81 14.98
N GLY A 756 -22.44 -19.51 13.73
CA GLY A 756 -22.55 -18.17 13.15
C GLY A 756 -23.41 -18.17 11.90
N ILE A 757 -23.72 -16.98 11.40
CA ILE A 757 -24.41 -16.79 10.12
C ILE A 757 -23.63 -15.76 9.28
N CYS A 758 -23.57 -15.96 7.99
CA CYS A 758 -22.84 -15.09 7.06
C CYS A 758 -23.64 -14.70 5.81
N GLY A 759 -24.94 -14.95 5.80
CA GLY A 759 -25.85 -14.53 4.71
C GLY A 759 -26.23 -13.06 4.77
N GLN A 760 -26.97 -12.61 3.78
CA GLN A 760 -27.41 -11.21 3.61
C GLN A 760 -28.59 -10.83 4.54
N GLY A 761 -29.41 -11.81 4.92
CA GLY A 761 -30.68 -11.57 5.64
C GLY A 761 -30.56 -10.70 6.89
N PRO A 762 -29.58 -10.91 7.79
CA PRO A 762 -29.45 -10.07 8.99
C PRO A 762 -29.13 -8.61 8.71
N SER A 763 -28.50 -8.29 7.58
CA SER A 763 -28.26 -6.91 7.16
C SER A 763 -29.53 -6.25 6.63
N ASP A 764 -30.35 -7.02 5.91
CA ASP A 764 -31.53 -6.51 5.21
C ASP A 764 -32.76 -6.45 6.10
N HIS A 765 -32.83 -7.32 7.12
CA HIS A 765 -33.99 -7.52 7.99
C HIS A 765 -33.62 -7.44 9.48
N PRO A 766 -33.81 -6.29 10.14
CA PRO A 766 -33.54 -6.11 11.57
C PRO A 766 -34.28 -7.09 12.49
N ASP A 767 -35.50 -7.44 12.16
CA ASP A 767 -36.31 -8.43 12.89
C ASP A 767 -35.69 -9.82 12.84
N PHE A 768 -35.12 -10.19 11.69
CA PHE A 768 -34.42 -11.45 11.53
C PHE A 768 -33.09 -11.48 12.33
N ALA A 769 -32.34 -10.40 12.33
CA ALA A 769 -31.13 -10.29 13.16
C ALA A 769 -31.47 -10.45 14.67
N ARG A 770 -32.52 -9.82 15.15
CA ARG A 770 -32.97 -9.98 16.55
C ARG A 770 -33.40 -11.41 16.86
N TRP A 771 -34.17 -12.02 15.97
CA TRP A 771 -34.59 -13.42 16.11
C TRP A 771 -33.38 -14.38 16.24
N LEU A 772 -32.30 -14.17 15.44
CA LEU A 772 -31.08 -14.93 15.53
C LEU A 772 -30.38 -14.76 16.88
N CYS A 773 -30.31 -13.54 17.39
CA CYS A 773 -29.74 -13.27 18.72
C CYS A 773 -30.56 -13.96 19.82
N GLU A 774 -31.87 -13.92 19.77
CA GLU A 774 -32.77 -14.61 20.73
C GLU A 774 -32.65 -16.13 20.64
N ALA A 775 -32.39 -16.65 19.44
CA ALA A 775 -32.11 -18.08 19.23
C ALA A 775 -30.76 -18.55 19.79
N GLY A 776 -29.88 -17.62 20.17
CA GLY A 776 -28.59 -17.90 20.79
C GLY A 776 -27.42 -18.03 19.80
N ILE A 777 -27.52 -17.43 18.62
CA ILE A 777 -26.42 -17.44 17.65
C ILE A 777 -25.16 -16.78 18.23
N ALA A 778 -24.00 -17.37 17.98
CA ALA A 778 -22.74 -16.87 18.55
C ALA A 778 -22.22 -15.65 17.78
N SER A 779 -22.40 -15.60 16.47
CA SER A 779 -21.97 -14.48 15.64
C SER A 779 -22.88 -14.22 14.44
N ILE A 780 -22.91 -12.95 14.05
CA ILE A 780 -23.52 -12.49 12.79
C ILE A 780 -22.42 -11.79 11.99
N SER A 781 -22.13 -12.30 10.81
CA SER A 781 -21.17 -11.70 9.89
C SER A 781 -21.88 -10.86 8.85
N LEU A 782 -21.47 -9.61 8.75
CA LEU A 782 -22.11 -8.58 7.93
C LEU A 782 -21.14 -8.02 6.90
N ASN A 783 -21.68 -7.48 5.83
CA ASN A 783 -20.87 -6.64 4.94
C ASN A 783 -20.41 -5.40 5.73
N PRO A 784 -19.19 -4.90 5.48
CA PRO A 784 -18.61 -3.81 6.30
C PRO A 784 -19.48 -2.56 6.44
N ASP A 785 -20.23 -2.20 5.41
CA ASP A 785 -21.11 -1.03 5.38
C ASP A 785 -22.35 -1.15 6.29
N SER A 786 -22.77 -2.35 6.64
CA SER A 786 -23.92 -2.58 7.53
C SER A 786 -23.57 -2.87 8.99
N VAL A 787 -22.29 -3.02 9.32
CA VAL A 787 -21.81 -3.44 10.65
C VAL A 787 -22.27 -2.49 11.77
N VAL A 788 -21.97 -1.21 11.64
CA VAL A 788 -22.21 -0.22 12.70
C VAL A 788 -23.70 -0.05 12.95
N GLN A 789 -24.48 0.08 11.89
CA GLN A 789 -25.93 0.27 11.99
C GLN A 789 -26.62 -0.94 12.61
N THR A 790 -26.29 -2.15 12.17
CA THR A 790 -26.88 -3.39 12.69
C THR A 790 -26.46 -3.60 14.15
N TRP A 791 -25.22 -3.33 14.50
CA TRP A 791 -24.72 -3.44 15.88
C TRP A 791 -25.51 -2.52 16.84
N LYS A 792 -25.66 -1.25 16.46
CA LYS A 792 -26.43 -0.29 17.24
C LYS A 792 -27.87 -0.72 17.39
N MET A 793 -28.48 -1.21 16.33
CA MET A 793 -29.87 -1.69 16.33
C MET A 793 -30.04 -2.90 17.27
N LEU A 794 -29.10 -3.83 17.32
CA LEU A 794 -29.18 -5.00 18.20
C LEU A 794 -28.89 -4.67 19.67
N ALA A 795 -28.27 -3.55 19.96
CA ALA A 795 -28.00 -3.08 21.31
C ALA A 795 -29.22 -2.36 21.97
N THR A 796 -30.20 -1.97 21.16
CA THR A 796 -31.45 -1.37 21.65
C THR A 796 -32.54 -2.43 21.90
#